data_b1ad4ae5f38a322f18e788891dd57cc3
#
_entry.id   b1ad4ae5f38a322f18e788891dd57cc3
#
_cell.length_a   1.000
_cell.length_b   1.000
_cell.length_c   1.000
_cell.angle_alpha   90.00
_cell.angle_beta   90.00
_cell.angle_gamma   90.00
#
_symmetry.space_group_name_H-M   'P 1'
#
loop_
_entity.id
_entity.type
_entity.pdbx_description
1 polymer ?
#
loop_
_entity_poly.entity_id
_entity_poly.type
_entity_poly.pdbx_seq_one_letter_code
_entity_poly.pdbx_strand_id
1 'polypeptide(L)'
;MHAATTDMVGGRWKISYDDQTRMVSLTKDGQAVLNDVYAMFKVNADTVKTTSYTNVTFSDATVNPATGRARKYTITYKADGKPTVEQNFYLMADKDYLLTEVVLSNGGGQVASNYICPVYSEAKNLFLPQDANNRFLTVPFDNDGFVTYGSHSFSVPNPKPTSAANRSLPNDSISFEVTAIFNGETQKGMVLGSVSHDTWKSAVRVTGSPFTQGHISRLEVFSGITHPATRDHYSRGEGVPGYLQPHGTVRGTEVKSALMMVGLFDDWRTGMETYGDVNAQIAPKRPYNGPAIYGWNSWGGMEKHCNYEGVLSVSDFIKTNLMDKGWAKDEVVYVGLDSWDNMNWDQRKAFADRCHANGQKAGIYWTPFNDWSGSDGRTVEGNNGYTYGQARVKVDGKTMTGRVDPTSPASLSRMNYYVSKFRECGFEYIKLDFINEGIKEADSFYNPEITTGVQAYNYGMNYLRELCGDDIILDLSISPLFPAQYAEARRISCDAWGEMWHTSYMMNSLSFGWWLNRVYCYNDPDHLCMGDRSESENISRMTTAAVCGYCILGDNLATEGSYIGTPISQEKTIKFTNYPEVNKIISMGKSFRPAYGHKLYGANNSVDLFQLEVEDSYLIAHFNYSVGDQNVSLDLAKLGIDASKVDLDRSLECWTSQKLDISNGKLNYRLLNDRARLFRLYKK
;
A
#
# COMPACT_ATOMS: atom_id res chain seq x y z
N MET A 1 -39.04 19.72 25.77
CA MET A 1 -38.15 18.78 26.49
C MET A 1 -36.80 18.92 25.81
N HIS A 2 -35.75 19.33 26.54
CA HIS A 2 -34.40 19.29 25.98
C HIS A 2 -34.01 17.82 25.75
N ALA A 3 -33.55 17.51 24.55
CA ALA A 3 -32.97 16.21 24.26
C ALA A 3 -31.85 15.98 25.27
N ALA A 4 -31.89 14.85 25.98
CA ALA A 4 -30.81 14.49 26.88
C ALA A 4 -29.65 13.98 26.03
N THR A 5 -28.48 14.59 26.22
CA THR A 5 -27.22 14.12 25.59
C THR A 5 -26.33 13.52 26.65
N THR A 6 -25.68 12.40 26.32
CA THR A 6 -24.65 11.79 27.15
C THR A 6 -23.28 12.06 26.55
N ASP A 7 -22.48 12.85 27.24
CA ASP A 7 -21.14 13.23 26.81
C ASP A 7 -20.07 12.29 27.39
N MET A 8 -19.20 11.81 26.51
CA MET A 8 -18.05 10.97 26.80
C MET A 8 -16.78 11.70 26.37
N VAL A 9 -15.89 12.03 27.32
CA VAL A 9 -14.75 12.90 27.06
C VAL A 9 -13.43 12.19 27.39
N GLY A 10 -12.46 12.32 26.52
CA GLY A 10 -11.11 11.80 26.73
C GLY A 10 -10.07 12.53 25.88
N GLY A 11 -9.07 13.14 26.50
CA GLY A 11 -8.06 13.93 25.82
C GLY A 11 -8.66 15.09 25.02
N ARG A 12 -8.38 15.12 23.73
CA ARG A 12 -8.87 16.16 22.80
C ARG A 12 -10.26 15.85 22.22
N TRP A 13 -10.81 14.64 22.48
CA TRP A 13 -12.01 14.12 21.84
C TRP A 13 -13.21 14.11 22.78
N LYS A 14 -14.36 14.36 22.21
CA LYS A 14 -15.66 14.20 22.86
C LYS A 14 -16.61 13.47 21.92
N ILE A 15 -17.31 12.48 22.48
CA ILE A 15 -18.42 11.77 21.85
C ILE A 15 -19.71 12.21 22.56
N SER A 16 -20.67 12.70 21.83
CA SER A 16 -21.99 13.11 22.38
C SER A 16 -23.06 12.20 21.80
N TYR A 17 -23.70 11.40 22.64
CA TYR A 17 -24.82 10.55 22.27
C TYR A 17 -26.14 11.30 22.49
N ASP A 18 -27.02 11.29 21.50
CA ASP A 18 -28.35 11.90 21.55
C ASP A 18 -29.42 10.82 21.78
N ASP A 19 -30.17 10.93 22.89
CA ASP A 19 -31.17 9.93 23.31
C ASP A 19 -32.40 9.87 22.36
N GLN A 20 -32.68 10.93 21.61
CA GLN A 20 -33.81 10.97 20.68
C GLN A 20 -33.48 10.33 19.34
N THR A 21 -32.35 10.71 18.76
CA THR A 21 -31.90 10.19 17.46
C THR A 21 -31.18 8.87 17.59
N ARG A 22 -30.60 8.59 18.77
CA ARG A 22 -29.73 7.42 19.06
C ARG A 22 -28.48 7.40 18.18
N MET A 23 -27.99 8.59 17.85
CA MET A 23 -26.79 8.81 17.08
C MET A 23 -25.73 9.50 17.93
N VAL A 24 -24.48 9.40 17.49
CA VAL A 24 -23.37 10.07 18.16
C VAL A 24 -22.77 11.16 17.28
N SER A 25 -22.28 12.21 17.92
CA SER A 25 -21.47 13.25 17.28
C SER A 25 -20.05 13.20 17.81
N LEU A 26 -19.08 13.33 16.92
CA LEU A 26 -17.64 13.31 17.26
C LEU A 26 -17.12 14.75 17.19
N THR A 27 -16.47 15.19 18.23
CA THR A 27 -15.89 16.52 18.35
C THR A 27 -14.43 16.41 18.80
N LYS A 28 -13.55 17.20 18.19
CA LYS A 28 -12.13 17.33 18.59
C LYS A 28 -11.81 18.80 18.90
N ASP A 29 -11.27 19.08 20.08
CA ASP A 29 -10.97 20.45 20.55
C ASP A 29 -12.13 21.44 20.37
N GLY A 30 -13.36 20.97 20.58
CA GLY A 30 -14.57 21.77 20.40
C GLY A 30 -15.06 21.90 18.94
N GLN A 31 -14.31 21.43 17.97
CA GLN A 31 -14.70 21.41 16.57
C GLN A 31 -15.43 20.12 16.22
N ALA A 32 -16.61 20.22 15.57
CA ALA A 32 -17.31 19.06 15.05
C ALA A 32 -16.49 18.35 13.97
N VAL A 33 -16.38 17.03 14.08
CA VAL A 33 -15.68 16.16 13.12
C VAL A 33 -16.68 15.38 12.28
N LEU A 34 -17.57 14.63 12.93
CA LEU A 34 -18.68 13.92 12.31
C LEU A 34 -19.92 14.06 13.15
N ASN A 35 -21.08 14.23 12.51
CA ASN A 35 -22.37 14.26 13.16
C ASN A 35 -23.22 13.08 12.69
N ASP A 36 -24.25 12.77 13.47
CA ASP A 36 -25.27 11.78 13.15
C ASP A 36 -24.71 10.39 12.80
N VAL A 37 -23.70 9.97 13.58
CA VAL A 37 -23.03 8.68 13.41
C VAL A 37 -23.78 7.59 14.13
N TYR A 38 -24.00 6.46 13.46
CA TYR A 38 -24.49 5.24 14.05
C TYR A 38 -23.77 4.02 13.47
N ALA A 39 -23.88 2.88 14.13
CA ALA A 39 -23.35 1.64 13.61
C ALA A 39 -24.48 0.82 12.94
N MET A 40 -24.08 0.03 11.93
CA MET A 40 -24.97 -0.95 11.30
C MET A 40 -24.20 -2.21 10.94
N PHE A 41 -24.94 -3.32 10.81
CA PHE A 41 -24.36 -4.63 10.52
C PHE A 41 -25.39 -5.54 9.87
N LYS A 42 -24.92 -6.62 9.26
CA LYS A 42 -25.78 -7.68 8.75
C LYS A 42 -25.76 -8.88 9.67
N VAL A 43 -26.95 -9.40 9.95
CA VAL A 43 -27.14 -10.71 10.59
C VAL A 43 -28.13 -11.49 9.72
N ASN A 44 -27.70 -12.64 9.23
CA ASN A 44 -28.38 -13.36 8.15
C ASN A 44 -28.53 -12.47 6.89
N ALA A 45 -29.73 -12.22 6.42
CA ALA A 45 -30.02 -11.34 5.29
C ALA A 45 -30.36 -9.90 5.70
N ASP A 46 -30.56 -9.65 7.00
CA ASP A 46 -31.11 -8.40 7.51
C ASP A 46 -29.99 -7.39 7.85
N THR A 47 -30.21 -6.14 7.48
CA THR A 47 -29.38 -5.02 7.92
C THR A 47 -30.00 -4.41 9.18
N VAL A 48 -29.24 -4.40 10.27
CA VAL A 48 -29.64 -3.87 11.58
C VAL A 48 -28.87 -2.61 11.89
N LYS A 49 -29.55 -1.59 12.41
CA LYS A 49 -28.96 -0.29 12.79
C LYS A 49 -29.05 -0.12 14.31
N THR A 50 -28.04 0.47 14.94
CA THR A 50 -28.05 0.77 16.39
C THR A 50 -29.19 1.72 16.76
N THR A 51 -29.62 2.60 15.86
CA THR A 51 -30.76 3.50 16.05
C THR A 51 -32.11 2.77 16.26
N SER A 52 -32.19 1.48 15.93
CA SER A 52 -33.40 0.64 16.10
C SER A 52 -33.47 -0.09 17.45
N TYR A 53 -32.50 0.14 18.33
CA TYR A 53 -32.47 -0.48 19.66
C TYR A 53 -33.20 0.36 20.70
N THR A 54 -33.80 -0.29 21.67
CA THR A 54 -34.66 0.37 22.68
C THR A 54 -33.99 0.58 24.01
N ASN A 55 -33.02 -0.28 24.38
CA ASN A 55 -32.29 -0.19 25.63
C ASN A 55 -30.82 0.13 25.35
N VAL A 56 -30.36 1.25 25.89
CA VAL A 56 -28.99 1.76 25.71
C VAL A 56 -28.37 2.05 27.06
N THR A 57 -27.17 1.52 27.28
CA THR A 57 -26.41 1.74 28.52
C THR A 57 -24.95 2.16 28.16
N PHE A 58 -24.32 2.82 29.12
CA PHE A 58 -22.97 3.35 28.94
C PHE A 58 -22.03 2.81 30.00
N SER A 59 -20.82 2.52 29.62
CA SER A 59 -19.74 2.20 30.55
C SER A 59 -18.42 2.76 30.03
N ASP A 60 -17.43 2.88 30.92
CA ASP A 60 -16.13 3.34 30.54
C ASP A 60 -15.01 2.69 31.37
N ALA A 61 -13.81 2.66 30.80
CA ALA A 61 -12.62 2.13 31.44
C ALA A 61 -11.35 2.80 30.91
N THR A 62 -10.32 2.86 31.71
CA THR A 62 -8.98 3.17 31.22
C THR A 62 -8.34 1.89 30.70
N VAL A 63 -7.84 1.93 29.46
CA VAL A 63 -7.22 0.79 28.78
C VAL A 63 -5.87 1.19 28.18
N ASN A 64 -5.01 0.21 27.93
CA ASN A 64 -3.70 0.42 27.31
C ASN A 64 -3.57 -0.47 26.06
N PRO A 65 -4.23 -0.13 24.95
CA PRO A 65 -4.01 -0.82 23.68
C PRO A 65 -2.57 -0.60 23.17
N ALA A 66 -2.18 -1.34 22.14
CA ALA A 66 -0.86 -1.19 21.50
C ALA A 66 -0.54 0.25 21.05
N THR A 67 -1.58 1.04 20.79
CA THR A 67 -1.49 2.44 20.34
C THR A 67 -1.30 3.46 21.49
N GLY A 68 -1.28 3.00 22.74
CA GLY A 68 -1.09 3.83 23.92
C GLY A 68 -2.31 3.93 24.81
N ARG A 69 -2.20 4.68 25.89
CA ARG A 69 -3.26 4.83 26.90
C ARG A 69 -4.50 5.53 26.31
N ALA A 70 -5.68 4.94 26.56
CA ALA A 70 -6.97 5.47 26.13
C ALA A 70 -8.03 5.40 27.23
N ARG A 71 -9.03 6.29 27.13
CA ARG A 71 -10.30 6.13 27.80
C ARG A 71 -11.22 5.40 26.84
N LYS A 72 -11.56 4.15 27.13
CA LYS A 72 -12.53 3.37 26.36
C LYS A 72 -13.92 3.69 26.87
N TYR A 73 -14.80 4.14 25.99
CA TYR A 73 -16.23 4.24 26.22
C TYR A 73 -16.95 3.18 25.41
N THR A 74 -17.91 2.53 26.04
CA THR A 74 -18.76 1.50 25.43
C THR A 74 -20.21 1.93 25.51
N ILE A 75 -20.86 2.02 24.36
CA ILE A 75 -22.32 2.14 24.27
C ILE A 75 -22.86 0.76 23.97
N THR A 76 -23.65 0.22 24.90
CA THR A 76 -24.26 -1.11 24.77
C THR A 76 -25.71 -0.98 24.39
N TYR A 77 -26.08 -1.59 23.27
CA TYR A 77 -27.45 -1.60 22.74
C TYR A 77 -28.04 -2.98 22.88
N LYS A 78 -29.27 -3.05 23.45
CA LYS A 78 -30.05 -4.29 23.61
C LYS A 78 -31.46 -4.11 23.11
N ALA A 79 -32.01 -5.14 22.47
CA ALA A 79 -33.41 -5.25 22.08
C ALA A 79 -33.76 -6.73 21.94
N ASP A 80 -35.03 -7.07 22.22
CA ASP A 80 -35.50 -8.46 22.09
C ASP A 80 -35.37 -8.96 20.65
N GLY A 81 -34.92 -10.17 20.51
CA GLY A 81 -34.76 -10.80 19.20
C GLY A 81 -33.58 -10.28 18.33
N LYS A 82 -32.75 -9.39 18.88
CA LYS A 82 -31.57 -8.87 18.19
C LYS A 82 -30.28 -9.19 18.95
N PRO A 83 -29.13 -9.31 18.28
CA PRO A 83 -27.84 -9.39 18.95
C PRO A 83 -27.61 -8.18 19.86
N THR A 84 -26.92 -8.36 20.97
CA THR A 84 -26.36 -7.25 21.73
C THR A 84 -25.25 -6.63 20.93
N VAL A 85 -25.20 -5.29 20.89
CA VAL A 85 -24.16 -4.52 20.20
C VAL A 85 -23.40 -3.70 21.20
N GLU A 86 -22.08 -3.80 21.19
CA GLU A 86 -21.20 -2.86 21.86
C GLU A 86 -20.50 -2.00 20.82
N GLN A 87 -20.73 -0.69 20.85
CA GLN A 87 -19.98 0.29 20.06
C GLN A 87 -18.92 0.91 20.95
N ASN A 88 -17.67 0.59 20.68
CA ASN A 88 -16.53 1.01 21.48
C ASN A 88 -15.83 2.21 20.85
N PHE A 89 -15.51 3.20 21.68
CA PHE A 89 -14.68 4.36 21.30
C PHE A 89 -13.48 4.45 22.23
N TYR A 90 -12.30 4.46 21.66
CA TYR A 90 -11.04 4.60 22.39
C TYR A 90 -10.52 6.01 22.18
N LEU A 91 -10.72 6.88 23.18
CA LEU A 91 -10.29 8.26 23.16
C LEU A 91 -8.85 8.34 23.67
N MET A 92 -7.95 8.56 22.74
CA MET A 92 -6.52 8.63 22.99
C MET A 92 -6.17 9.96 23.67
N ALA A 93 -5.26 9.94 24.67
CA ALA A 93 -5.01 11.10 25.53
C ALA A 93 -4.58 12.35 24.75
N ASP A 94 -3.54 12.21 23.89
CA ASP A 94 -2.91 13.35 23.20
C ASP A 94 -2.78 13.12 21.68
N LYS A 95 -3.77 12.41 21.10
CA LYS A 95 -3.71 12.07 19.68
C LYS A 95 -4.77 12.81 18.85
N ASP A 96 -4.43 13.09 17.61
CA ASP A 96 -5.32 13.67 16.61
C ASP A 96 -6.34 12.67 16.06
N TYR A 97 -6.41 11.47 16.64
CA TYR A 97 -7.34 10.41 16.26
C TYR A 97 -7.94 9.70 17.47
N LEU A 98 -9.07 9.08 17.25
CA LEU A 98 -9.67 8.06 18.11
C LEU A 98 -9.75 6.73 17.35
N LEU A 99 -9.94 5.64 18.09
CA LEU A 99 -10.24 4.33 17.50
C LEU A 99 -11.66 3.91 17.86
N THR A 100 -12.30 3.13 16.98
CA THR A 100 -13.64 2.61 17.20
C THR A 100 -13.82 1.22 16.60
N GLU A 101 -14.65 0.40 17.23
CA GLU A 101 -15.05 -0.90 16.75
C GLU A 101 -16.48 -1.24 17.22
N VAL A 102 -17.07 -2.23 16.61
CA VAL A 102 -18.36 -2.80 17.00
C VAL A 102 -18.18 -4.28 17.34
N VAL A 103 -18.73 -4.70 18.45
CA VAL A 103 -18.78 -6.08 18.90
C VAL A 103 -20.24 -6.54 18.93
N LEU A 104 -20.52 -7.64 18.27
CA LEU A 104 -21.83 -8.31 18.27
C LEU A 104 -21.76 -9.56 19.13
N SER A 105 -22.77 -9.78 19.99
CA SER A 105 -22.89 -10.98 20.80
C SER A 105 -24.36 -11.40 20.94
N ASN A 106 -24.60 -12.65 21.33
CA ASN A 106 -25.96 -13.19 21.42
C ASN A 106 -26.17 -14.02 22.71
N GLY A 107 -25.89 -13.40 23.88
CA GLY A 107 -26.19 -14.01 25.17
C GLY A 107 -25.57 -15.41 25.41
N GLY A 108 -24.42 -15.69 24.85
CA GLY A 108 -23.76 -17.00 24.87
C GLY A 108 -24.10 -17.91 23.68
N GLY A 109 -25.05 -17.51 22.82
CA GLY A 109 -25.34 -18.16 21.54
C GLY A 109 -24.39 -17.68 20.44
N GLN A 110 -24.46 -18.33 19.27
CA GLN A 110 -23.67 -17.92 18.09
C GLN A 110 -24.26 -16.69 17.42
N VAL A 111 -23.40 -15.80 16.96
CA VAL A 111 -23.72 -14.72 16.05
C VAL A 111 -22.88 -14.86 14.78
N ALA A 112 -23.42 -14.45 13.64
CA ALA A 112 -22.75 -14.53 12.36
C ALA A 112 -22.96 -13.26 11.56
N SER A 113 -21.89 -12.71 11.00
CA SER A 113 -21.95 -11.51 10.15
C SER A 113 -20.90 -11.55 9.07
N ASN A 114 -21.23 -10.98 7.91
CA ASN A 114 -20.27 -10.72 6.83
C ASN A 114 -20.14 -9.22 6.52
N TYR A 115 -20.74 -8.37 7.37
CA TYR A 115 -20.68 -6.91 7.19
C TYR A 115 -20.94 -6.22 8.54
N ILE A 116 -20.00 -5.38 8.97
CA ILE A 116 -20.14 -4.53 10.17
C ILE A 116 -19.57 -3.14 9.84
N CYS A 117 -20.37 -2.12 10.04
CA CYS A 117 -20.02 -0.73 9.82
C CYS A 117 -20.03 0.04 11.16
N PRO A 118 -18.88 0.27 11.79
CA PRO A 118 -18.78 1.05 13.03
C PRO A 118 -19.14 2.52 12.87
N VAL A 119 -18.90 3.09 11.68
CA VAL A 119 -19.12 4.51 11.41
C VAL A 119 -19.92 4.65 10.13
N TYR A 120 -21.20 4.94 10.28
CA TYR A 120 -22.09 5.33 9.20
C TYR A 120 -22.67 6.70 9.50
N SER A 121 -22.64 7.62 8.53
CA SER A 121 -23.23 8.93 8.68
C SER A 121 -23.78 9.44 7.34
N GLU A 122 -24.99 9.97 7.37
CA GLU A 122 -25.58 10.75 6.28
C GLU A 122 -25.41 12.25 6.56
N ALA A 123 -24.32 12.60 7.21
CA ALA A 123 -24.04 13.95 7.68
C ALA A 123 -23.98 14.94 6.52
N LYS A 124 -24.77 16.00 6.64
CA LYS A 124 -24.72 17.12 5.72
C LYS A 124 -23.62 18.11 6.05
N ASN A 125 -23.03 18.01 7.25
CA ASN A 125 -22.06 18.95 7.78
C ASN A 125 -20.80 18.22 8.24
N LEU A 126 -19.78 18.27 7.40
CA LEU A 126 -18.43 17.88 7.77
C LEU A 126 -17.69 19.07 8.42
N PHE A 127 -16.57 18.71 9.08
CA PHE A 127 -15.62 19.67 9.66
C PHE A 127 -15.00 20.64 8.64
N LEU A 128 -14.98 20.29 7.34
CA LEU A 128 -14.49 21.17 6.28
C LEU A 128 -15.61 22.11 5.82
N PRO A 129 -15.36 23.43 5.77
CA PRO A 129 -16.24 24.36 5.10
C PRO A 129 -16.46 23.97 3.64
N GLN A 130 -17.58 24.34 3.07
CA GLN A 130 -17.84 24.16 1.65
C GLN A 130 -16.76 24.90 0.83
N ASP A 131 -16.00 24.16 0.01
CA ASP A 131 -14.90 24.69 -0.77
C ASP A 131 -14.66 23.81 -2.00
N ALA A 132 -14.39 24.44 -3.15
CA ALA A 132 -14.07 23.74 -4.38
C ALA A 132 -12.77 22.92 -4.32
N ASN A 133 -11.88 23.24 -3.38
CA ASN A 133 -10.61 22.53 -3.15
C ASN A 133 -10.75 21.31 -2.23
N ASN A 134 -11.95 21.03 -1.72
CA ASN A 134 -12.18 19.83 -0.93
C ASN A 134 -12.12 18.58 -1.81
N ARG A 135 -11.41 17.57 -1.33
CA ARG A 135 -11.12 16.35 -2.06
C ARG A 135 -11.19 15.12 -1.15
N PHE A 136 -11.28 13.95 -1.76
CA PHE A 136 -11.13 12.69 -1.07
C PHE A 136 -10.25 11.73 -1.89
N LEU A 137 -9.61 10.78 -1.20
CA LEU A 137 -8.78 9.76 -1.82
C LEU A 137 -9.58 8.49 -2.11
N THR A 138 -9.27 7.85 -3.23
CA THR A 138 -9.57 6.44 -3.47
C THR A 138 -8.26 5.67 -3.51
N VAL A 139 -8.13 4.71 -2.62
CA VAL A 139 -6.98 3.82 -2.48
C VAL A 139 -7.36 2.47 -3.10
N PRO A 140 -6.54 1.91 -4.02
CA PRO A 140 -6.82 0.61 -4.61
C PRO A 140 -6.59 -0.53 -3.62
N PHE A 141 -7.22 -1.68 -3.86
CA PHE A 141 -7.07 -2.86 -3.01
C PHE A 141 -5.65 -3.46 -3.09
N ASP A 142 -5.13 -3.58 -4.31
CA ASP A 142 -3.79 -4.08 -4.61
C ASP A 142 -3.13 -3.22 -5.71
N ASN A 143 -2.04 -3.68 -6.27
CA ASN A 143 -1.32 -2.98 -7.34
C ASN A 143 -1.42 -3.68 -8.71
N ASP A 144 -2.41 -4.56 -8.90
CA ASP A 144 -2.60 -5.29 -10.16
C ASP A 144 -3.34 -4.46 -11.21
N GLY A 145 -3.25 -4.90 -12.47
CA GLY A 145 -4.04 -4.39 -13.59
C GLY A 145 -3.87 -2.89 -13.87
N PHE A 146 -2.73 -2.29 -13.52
CA PHE A 146 -2.44 -0.86 -13.69
C PHE A 146 -3.45 0.05 -12.98
N VAL A 147 -3.93 -0.37 -11.82
CA VAL A 147 -4.79 0.46 -10.97
C VAL A 147 -4.06 1.70 -10.51
N THR A 148 -4.81 2.79 -10.34
CA THR A 148 -4.29 4.05 -9.83
C THR A 148 -5.01 4.46 -8.55
N TYR A 149 -4.27 5.15 -7.68
CA TYR A 149 -4.86 5.96 -6.63
C TYR A 149 -5.58 7.15 -7.26
N GLY A 150 -6.62 7.63 -6.60
CA GLY A 150 -7.33 8.83 -7.03
C GLY A 150 -7.38 9.89 -5.95
N SER A 151 -7.27 11.16 -6.36
CA SER A 151 -7.62 12.31 -5.55
C SER A 151 -8.75 13.03 -6.30
N HIS A 152 -9.95 13.03 -5.72
CA HIS A 152 -11.17 13.42 -6.40
C HIS A 152 -11.80 14.66 -5.78
N SER A 153 -12.21 15.60 -6.62
CA SER A 153 -13.03 16.73 -6.19
C SER A 153 -14.46 16.29 -5.95
N PHE A 154 -15.12 16.82 -4.92
CA PHE A 154 -16.53 16.59 -4.68
C PHE A 154 -17.46 17.23 -5.74
N SER A 155 -16.93 18.17 -6.53
CA SER A 155 -17.68 18.80 -7.62
C SER A 155 -17.80 17.91 -8.87
N VAL A 156 -17.02 16.83 -8.94
CA VAL A 156 -17.07 15.87 -10.06
C VAL A 156 -17.73 14.59 -9.57
N PRO A 157 -18.96 14.29 -10.01
CA PRO A 157 -19.59 13.04 -9.66
C PRO A 157 -18.84 11.90 -10.34
N ASN A 158 -18.57 10.85 -9.56
CA ASN A 158 -18.00 9.57 -10.03
C ASN A 158 -16.68 9.71 -10.77
N PRO A 159 -15.55 9.59 -10.07
CA PRO A 159 -14.28 9.40 -10.74
C PRO A 159 -14.40 8.19 -11.68
N LYS A 160 -14.15 8.42 -12.97
CA LYS A 160 -14.11 7.30 -13.92
C LYS A 160 -12.97 6.38 -13.51
N PRO A 161 -13.21 5.08 -13.40
CA PRO A 161 -12.15 4.14 -13.11
C PRO A 161 -11.13 4.14 -14.26
N THR A 162 -9.86 4.21 -13.89
CA THR A 162 -8.75 4.18 -14.86
C THR A 162 -8.43 2.78 -15.34
N SER A 163 -8.95 1.76 -14.65
CA SER A 163 -8.83 0.36 -15.04
C SER A 163 -10.08 -0.44 -14.66
N ALA A 164 -10.18 -1.68 -15.14
CA ALA A 164 -11.27 -2.59 -14.80
C ALA A 164 -11.37 -2.86 -13.28
N ALA A 165 -10.25 -2.78 -12.57
CA ALA A 165 -10.18 -3.01 -11.13
C ALA A 165 -10.72 -1.84 -10.30
N ASN A 166 -10.70 -0.62 -10.84
CA ASN A 166 -11.20 0.57 -10.19
C ASN A 166 -12.62 0.94 -10.60
N ARG A 167 -13.46 -0.02 -10.93
CA ARG A 167 -14.85 0.25 -11.27
C ARG A 167 -15.59 0.79 -10.04
N SER A 168 -15.81 2.09 -10.02
CA SER A 168 -16.70 2.71 -9.06
C SER A 168 -18.14 2.29 -9.35
N LEU A 169 -18.92 2.11 -8.29
CA LEU A 169 -20.37 2.07 -8.46
C LEU A 169 -20.87 3.42 -8.97
N PRO A 170 -21.92 3.45 -9.77
CA PRO A 170 -22.61 4.70 -10.06
C PRO A 170 -22.94 5.41 -8.74
N ASN A 171 -22.51 6.67 -8.62
CA ASN A 171 -22.74 7.56 -7.47
C ASN A 171 -22.01 7.23 -6.16
N ASP A 172 -21.21 6.17 -6.10
CA ASP A 172 -20.44 5.81 -4.91
C ASP A 172 -18.96 5.65 -5.25
N SER A 173 -18.11 6.15 -4.38
CA SER A 173 -16.67 5.95 -4.45
C SER A 173 -16.21 5.12 -3.28
N ILE A 174 -15.46 4.06 -3.55
CA ILE A 174 -14.88 3.17 -2.56
C ILE A 174 -13.38 3.35 -2.52
N SER A 175 -12.87 3.58 -1.31
CA SER A 175 -11.46 3.54 -0.98
C SER A 175 -11.20 2.32 -0.11
N PHE A 176 -10.24 1.49 -0.51
CA PHE A 176 -9.91 0.30 0.26
C PHE A 176 -9.06 0.66 1.46
N GLU A 177 -9.37 0.08 2.59
CA GLU A 177 -8.69 0.20 3.88
C GLU A 177 -8.73 1.62 4.47
N VAL A 178 -8.44 2.66 3.71
CA VAL A 178 -8.30 4.03 4.20
C VAL A 178 -8.72 5.07 3.18
N THR A 179 -9.18 6.22 3.64
CA THR A 179 -9.31 7.44 2.84
C THR A 179 -8.84 8.66 3.63
N ALA A 180 -8.46 9.71 2.91
CA ALA A 180 -8.37 11.06 3.44
C ALA A 180 -9.42 11.95 2.75
N ILE A 181 -10.11 12.76 3.55
CA ILE A 181 -11.03 13.81 3.08
C ILE A 181 -10.41 15.13 3.51
N PHE A 182 -9.97 15.94 2.57
CA PHE A 182 -9.08 17.07 2.86
C PHE A 182 -9.32 18.28 1.96
N ASN A 183 -8.90 19.44 2.41
CA ASN A 183 -8.82 20.63 1.59
C ASN A 183 -7.45 20.75 0.95
N GLY A 184 -7.39 20.87 -0.37
CA GLY A 184 -6.15 20.91 -1.14
C GLY A 184 -5.27 22.13 -0.87
N GLU A 185 -5.86 23.27 -0.48
CA GLU A 185 -5.10 24.50 -0.21
C GLU A 185 -4.62 24.58 1.26
N THR A 186 -5.51 24.30 2.20
CA THR A 186 -5.18 24.38 3.64
C THR A 186 -4.46 23.16 4.17
N GLN A 187 -4.51 22.04 3.43
CA GLN A 187 -4.01 20.71 3.81
C GLN A 187 -4.76 20.06 4.99
N LYS A 188 -5.70 20.75 5.63
CA LYS A 188 -6.48 20.18 6.72
C LYS A 188 -7.31 19.01 6.23
N GLY A 189 -7.32 17.90 6.97
CA GLY A 189 -8.03 16.71 6.54
C GLY A 189 -8.40 15.74 7.65
N MET A 190 -9.41 14.94 7.34
CA MET A 190 -9.84 13.79 8.13
C MET A 190 -9.29 12.52 7.46
N VAL A 191 -8.72 11.63 8.27
CA VAL A 191 -8.26 10.32 7.81
C VAL A 191 -9.06 9.25 8.54
N LEU A 192 -9.63 8.33 7.76
CA LEU A 192 -10.49 7.25 8.25
C LEU A 192 -10.04 5.93 7.62
N GLY A 193 -9.99 4.88 8.41
CA GLY A 193 -9.68 3.55 7.87
C GLY A 193 -9.49 2.49 8.94
N SER A 194 -9.42 1.24 8.48
CA SER A 194 -9.14 0.08 9.31
C SER A 194 -7.67 0.04 9.72
N VAL A 195 -7.41 -0.32 10.97
CA VAL A 195 -6.05 -0.45 11.52
C VAL A 195 -5.77 -1.85 12.06
N SER A 196 -6.71 -2.79 11.91
CA SER A 196 -6.52 -4.21 12.12
C SER A 196 -6.90 -4.99 10.88
N HIS A 197 -6.09 -5.99 10.50
CA HIS A 197 -6.19 -6.72 9.23
C HIS A 197 -6.03 -8.23 9.44
N ASP A 198 -6.68 -8.75 10.48
CA ASP A 198 -6.65 -10.18 10.84
C ASP A 198 -7.79 -10.97 10.23
N THR A 199 -8.94 -10.32 9.97
CA THR A 199 -10.19 -11.01 9.62
C THR A 199 -10.90 -10.41 8.41
N TRP A 200 -10.93 -9.08 8.30
CA TRP A 200 -11.81 -8.37 7.40
C TRP A 200 -11.08 -7.67 6.24
N LYS A 201 -11.67 -7.70 5.05
CA LYS A 201 -11.46 -6.67 4.05
C LYS A 201 -12.32 -5.48 4.42
N SER A 202 -11.71 -4.33 4.55
CA SER A 202 -12.36 -3.10 4.97
C SER A 202 -12.31 -2.03 3.89
N ALA A 203 -13.23 -1.11 3.93
CA ALA A 203 -13.28 0.01 3.01
C ALA A 203 -13.95 1.23 3.62
N VAL A 204 -13.75 2.36 2.95
CA VAL A 204 -14.49 3.59 3.19
C VAL A 204 -15.27 3.94 1.94
N ARG A 205 -16.60 4.05 2.07
CA ARG A 205 -17.45 4.55 0.99
C ARG A 205 -17.74 6.02 1.24
N VAL A 206 -17.46 6.84 0.23
CA VAL A 206 -17.73 8.26 0.24
C VAL A 206 -18.71 8.57 -0.88
N THR A 207 -19.88 9.13 -0.55
CA THR A 207 -20.85 9.61 -1.52
C THR A 207 -20.89 11.12 -1.43
N GLY A 208 -20.60 11.80 -2.53
CA GLY A 208 -20.68 13.25 -2.67
C GLY A 208 -21.83 13.67 -3.56
N SER A 209 -22.24 14.92 -3.45
CA SER A 209 -23.16 15.54 -4.38
C SER A 209 -22.43 16.58 -5.22
N PRO A 210 -22.59 16.59 -6.56
CA PRO A 210 -21.99 17.60 -7.41
C PRO A 210 -22.54 19.01 -7.12
N PHE A 211 -23.68 19.11 -6.40
CA PHE A 211 -24.31 20.37 -6.04
C PHE A 211 -23.93 20.89 -4.65
N THR A 212 -23.18 20.08 -3.89
CA THR A 212 -22.76 20.40 -2.52
C THR A 212 -21.24 20.47 -2.42
N GLN A 213 -20.62 21.36 -3.17
CA GLN A 213 -19.16 21.51 -3.20
C GLN A 213 -18.55 21.38 -1.79
N GLY A 214 -17.80 20.27 -1.56
CA GLY A 214 -17.14 20.04 -0.30
C GLY A 214 -17.97 19.35 0.79
N HIS A 215 -19.19 18.91 0.50
CA HIS A 215 -19.99 18.11 1.43
C HIS A 215 -20.12 16.67 0.93
N ILE A 216 -19.95 15.72 1.83
CA ILE A 216 -20.37 14.35 1.59
C ILE A 216 -21.81 14.16 2.05
N SER A 217 -22.57 13.40 1.26
CA SER A 217 -23.94 13.03 1.58
C SER A 217 -24.03 11.72 2.36
N ARG A 218 -23.00 10.87 2.28
CA ARG A 218 -22.87 9.62 3.02
C ARG A 218 -21.43 9.26 3.21
N LEU A 219 -21.10 8.81 4.42
CA LEU A 219 -19.83 8.21 4.79
C LEU A 219 -20.10 6.86 5.44
N GLU A 220 -19.35 5.84 5.03
CA GLU A 220 -19.46 4.49 5.55
C GLU A 220 -18.05 3.93 5.70
N VAL A 221 -17.65 3.63 6.95
CA VAL A 221 -16.36 3.00 7.29
C VAL A 221 -16.68 1.61 7.79
N PHE A 222 -16.35 0.57 7.02
CA PHE A 222 -16.93 -0.74 7.24
C PHE A 222 -15.97 -1.90 6.97
N SER A 223 -16.27 -3.02 7.61
CA SER A 223 -15.68 -4.33 7.43
C SER A 223 -16.62 -5.22 6.61
N GLY A 224 -16.07 -6.06 5.74
CA GLY A 224 -16.86 -6.98 4.93
C GLY A 224 -17.31 -6.38 3.61
N ILE A 225 -16.35 -5.88 2.85
CA ILE A 225 -16.67 -5.33 1.53
C ILE A 225 -17.04 -6.42 0.53
N THR A 226 -18.14 -6.21 -0.21
CA THR A 226 -18.71 -7.15 -1.17
C THR A 226 -18.93 -6.52 -2.55
N HIS A 227 -18.24 -5.44 -2.84
CA HIS A 227 -18.41 -4.70 -4.08
C HIS A 227 -17.73 -5.42 -5.28
N PRO A 228 -18.24 -5.29 -6.52
CA PRO A 228 -17.56 -5.82 -7.71
C PRO A 228 -16.12 -5.36 -7.89
N ALA A 229 -15.77 -4.16 -7.43
CA ALA A 229 -14.39 -3.67 -7.41
C ALA A 229 -13.52 -4.37 -6.37
N THR A 230 -14.11 -5.06 -5.41
CA THR A 230 -13.44 -5.92 -4.45
C THR A 230 -13.46 -7.36 -4.81
N ARG A 231 -13.73 -7.66 -6.01
CA ARG A 231 -13.50 -9.00 -6.47
C ARG A 231 -12.08 -9.39 -6.32
N ASP A 232 -11.57 -8.92 -5.25
CA ASP A 232 -10.46 -9.52 -4.75
C ASP A 232 -9.47 -9.83 -5.80
N HIS A 233 -9.41 -8.95 -6.76
CA HIS A 233 -8.45 -9.03 -7.72
C HIS A 233 -8.87 -8.58 -9.00
N TYR A 234 -8.07 -8.10 -9.60
CA TYR A 234 -8.06 -8.27 -10.96
C TYR A 234 -6.68 -8.25 -11.46
N SER A 235 -6.12 -9.39 -11.74
CA SER A 235 -5.15 -9.47 -12.76
C SER A 235 -5.85 -9.41 -14.12
N ARG A 236 -5.61 -8.33 -14.85
CA ARG A 236 -5.75 -8.30 -16.33
C ARG A 236 -7.03 -8.89 -16.93
N GLY A 237 -8.14 -8.78 -16.27
CA GLY A 237 -9.40 -9.32 -16.79
C GLY A 237 -9.60 -10.81 -16.61
N GLU A 238 -8.79 -11.47 -15.81
CA GLU A 238 -9.00 -12.85 -15.37
C GLU A 238 -10.14 -12.97 -14.35
N GLY A 239 -10.70 -11.84 -13.94
CA GLY A 239 -11.98 -11.84 -13.25
C GLY A 239 -13.02 -12.46 -14.15
N VAL A 240 -13.51 -13.61 -13.77
CA VAL A 240 -14.63 -14.25 -14.48
C VAL A 240 -15.78 -13.26 -14.50
N PRO A 241 -16.28 -12.83 -15.67
CA PRO A 241 -17.38 -11.89 -15.74
C PRO A 241 -18.59 -12.41 -14.94
N GLY A 242 -19.14 -11.57 -14.07
CA GLY A 242 -20.27 -11.96 -13.23
C GLY A 242 -19.91 -12.63 -11.90
N TYR A 243 -18.63 -12.83 -11.62
CA TYR A 243 -18.19 -13.46 -10.39
C TYR A 243 -18.13 -12.44 -9.24
N LEU A 244 -19.01 -12.59 -8.30
CA LEU A 244 -19.08 -11.82 -7.05
C LEU A 244 -19.18 -12.79 -5.90
N GLN A 245 -18.04 -13.12 -5.31
CA GLN A 245 -18.06 -13.82 -4.04
C GLN A 245 -18.32 -12.81 -2.93
N PRO A 246 -19.37 -13.00 -2.11
CA PRO A 246 -19.55 -12.19 -0.92
C PRO A 246 -18.40 -12.40 0.06
N HIS A 247 -18.12 -11.41 0.89
CA HIS A 247 -17.18 -11.56 1.98
C HIS A 247 -17.56 -12.76 2.86
N GLY A 248 -16.58 -13.53 3.29
CA GLY A 248 -16.79 -14.68 4.17
C GLY A 248 -17.51 -14.29 5.46
N THR A 249 -18.34 -15.18 5.97
CA THR A 249 -19.12 -14.95 7.17
C THR A 249 -18.31 -15.31 8.41
N VAL A 250 -18.05 -14.33 9.25
CA VAL A 250 -17.42 -14.53 10.58
C VAL A 250 -18.48 -15.01 11.57
N ARG A 251 -18.15 -16.05 12.34
CA ARG A 251 -19.05 -16.68 13.30
C ARG A 251 -18.38 -16.85 14.65
N GLY A 252 -19.15 -16.70 15.73
CA GLY A 252 -18.64 -16.91 17.08
C GLY A 252 -19.65 -16.51 18.13
N THR A 253 -19.30 -16.67 19.40
CA THR A 253 -20.08 -16.09 20.53
C THR A 253 -19.97 -14.57 20.53
N GLU A 254 -18.88 -14.04 19.97
CA GLU A 254 -18.67 -12.64 19.66
C GLU A 254 -18.13 -12.52 18.24
N VAL A 255 -18.59 -11.50 17.51
CA VAL A 255 -18.05 -11.09 16.20
C VAL A 255 -17.72 -9.61 16.27
N LYS A 256 -16.46 -9.28 16.00
CA LYS A 256 -15.95 -7.90 16.03
C LYS A 256 -15.72 -7.39 14.62
N SER A 257 -15.98 -6.09 14.39
CA SER A 257 -15.49 -5.40 13.20
C SER A 257 -13.95 -5.30 13.22
N ALA A 258 -13.35 -4.88 12.14
CA ALA A 258 -12.01 -4.33 12.21
C ALA A 258 -12.00 -3.10 13.13
N LEU A 259 -10.85 -2.85 13.78
CA LEU A 259 -10.63 -1.62 14.52
C LEU A 259 -10.42 -0.48 13.52
N MET A 260 -11.18 0.59 13.65
CA MET A 260 -11.20 1.73 12.74
C MET A 260 -10.57 2.96 13.40
N MET A 261 -9.73 3.68 12.66
CA MET A 261 -9.22 5.00 13.04
C MET A 261 -10.14 6.09 12.46
N VAL A 262 -10.45 7.09 13.27
CA VAL A 262 -11.06 8.34 12.84
C VAL A 262 -10.18 9.46 13.35
N GLY A 263 -9.54 10.20 12.45
CA GLY A 263 -8.61 11.27 12.81
C GLY A 263 -8.93 12.59 12.10
N LEU A 264 -8.62 13.71 12.77
CA LEU A 264 -8.67 15.04 12.20
C LEU A 264 -7.33 15.72 12.39
N PHE A 265 -6.69 16.10 11.30
CA PHE A 265 -5.32 16.60 11.24
C PHE A 265 -5.27 17.96 10.56
N ASP A 266 -4.33 18.80 10.99
CA ASP A 266 -4.04 20.07 10.32
C ASP A 266 -3.38 19.85 8.94
N ASP A 267 -2.76 18.69 8.76
CA ASP A 267 -2.18 18.23 7.49
C ASP A 267 -2.58 16.76 7.24
N TRP A 268 -3.37 16.52 6.20
CA TRP A 268 -3.84 15.19 5.84
C TRP A 268 -2.69 14.20 5.53
N ARG A 269 -1.55 14.72 5.05
CA ARG A 269 -0.36 13.90 4.78
C ARG A 269 0.21 13.33 6.07
N THR A 270 0.31 14.17 7.11
CA THR A 270 0.66 13.72 8.47
C THR A 270 -0.38 12.74 9.01
N GLY A 271 -1.66 12.94 8.68
CA GLY A 271 -2.73 12.01 9.01
C GLY A 271 -2.55 10.64 8.39
N MET A 272 -2.17 10.56 7.11
CA MET A 272 -1.88 9.29 6.42
C MET A 272 -0.63 8.60 6.98
N GLU A 273 0.40 9.35 7.29
CA GLU A 273 1.60 8.81 7.96
C GLU A 273 1.26 8.28 9.37
N THR A 274 0.44 9.01 10.13
CA THR A 274 -0.06 8.56 11.43
C THR A 274 -0.89 7.27 11.30
N TYR A 275 -1.73 7.18 10.27
CA TYR A 275 -2.46 5.94 9.97
C TYR A 275 -1.51 4.75 9.74
N GLY A 276 -0.44 4.95 8.97
CA GLY A 276 0.61 3.94 8.80
C GLY A 276 1.28 3.56 10.12
N ASP A 277 1.64 4.55 10.95
CA ASP A 277 2.27 4.33 12.25
C ASP A 277 1.34 3.56 13.22
N VAL A 278 0.05 3.88 13.24
CA VAL A 278 -0.96 3.16 14.05
C VAL A 278 -1.08 1.70 13.61
N ASN A 279 -1.11 1.45 12.30
CA ASN A 279 -1.07 0.08 11.77
C ASN A 279 0.17 -0.68 12.25
N ALA A 280 1.34 -0.06 12.18
CA ALA A 280 2.61 -0.66 12.62
C ALA A 280 2.69 -0.88 14.15
N GLN A 281 1.94 -0.13 14.95
CA GLN A 281 1.81 -0.37 16.39
C GLN A 281 0.96 -1.60 16.68
N ILE A 282 -0.07 -1.86 15.88
CA ILE A 282 -0.99 -2.99 16.05
C ILE A 282 -0.39 -4.28 15.47
N ALA A 283 0.16 -4.21 14.27
CA ALA A 283 0.87 -5.29 13.59
C ALA A 283 2.26 -4.77 13.17
N PRO A 284 3.30 -4.98 14.00
CA PRO A 284 4.62 -4.43 13.77
C PRO A 284 5.18 -4.84 12.40
N LYS A 285 5.68 -3.85 11.67
CA LYS A 285 6.38 -4.11 10.41
C LYS A 285 7.63 -4.95 10.64
N ARG A 286 8.08 -5.62 9.62
CA ARG A 286 9.33 -6.39 9.70
C ARG A 286 10.49 -5.48 10.09
N PRO A 287 11.32 -5.89 11.06
CA PRO A 287 12.53 -5.15 11.37
C PRO A 287 13.55 -5.33 10.23
N TYR A 288 14.09 -4.22 9.75
CA TYR A 288 15.22 -4.23 8.84
C TYR A 288 16.20 -3.12 9.21
N ASN A 289 17.40 -3.51 9.64
CA ASN A 289 18.47 -2.61 10.05
C ASN A 289 19.71 -2.77 9.16
N GLY A 290 19.53 -3.41 8.00
CA GLY A 290 20.59 -3.60 7.03
C GLY A 290 20.86 -2.37 6.18
N PRO A 291 21.84 -2.44 5.27
CA PRO A 291 22.15 -1.41 4.29
C PRO A 291 20.97 -1.17 3.35
N ALA A 292 20.95 -0.05 2.65
CA ALA A 292 19.94 0.22 1.62
C ALA A 292 19.99 -0.85 0.52
N ILE A 293 18.81 -1.16 -0.02
CA ILE A 293 18.66 -2.24 -1.00
C ILE A 293 18.88 -1.68 -2.41
N TYR A 294 19.88 -2.22 -3.05
CA TYR A 294 20.16 -2.09 -4.48
C TYR A 294 20.06 -3.45 -5.14
N GLY A 295 19.88 -3.48 -6.44
CA GLY A 295 19.86 -4.75 -7.13
C GLY A 295 19.55 -4.67 -8.62
N TRP A 296 19.21 -5.83 -9.14
CA TRP A 296 18.80 -6.05 -10.51
C TRP A 296 17.78 -7.18 -10.56
N ASN A 297 16.80 -7.05 -11.43
CA ASN A 297 15.80 -8.09 -11.69
C ASN A 297 15.74 -8.40 -13.19
N SER A 298 15.71 -9.67 -13.55
CA SER A 298 15.77 -10.11 -14.94
C SER A 298 14.51 -9.81 -15.76
N TRP A 299 13.36 -9.53 -15.12
CA TRP A 299 12.11 -9.38 -15.85
C TRP A 299 12.12 -8.19 -16.82
N GLY A 300 12.59 -7.04 -16.39
CA GLY A 300 12.50 -5.81 -17.17
C GLY A 300 13.10 -5.89 -18.57
N GLY A 301 14.31 -6.43 -18.70
CA GLY A 301 15.06 -6.49 -19.95
C GLY A 301 15.17 -7.87 -20.57
N MET A 302 14.97 -8.95 -19.80
CA MET A 302 15.10 -10.31 -20.30
C MET A 302 13.75 -11.04 -20.38
N GLU A 303 12.76 -10.68 -19.56
CA GLU A 303 11.47 -11.35 -19.48
C GLU A 303 11.63 -12.88 -19.44
N LYS A 304 10.90 -13.59 -20.31
CA LYS A 304 10.99 -15.06 -20.44
C LYS A 304 12.24 -15.56 -21.18
N HIS A 305 13.09 -14.67 -21.65
CA HIS A 305 14.39 -15.01 -22.27
C HIS A 305 15.54 -15.17 -21.26
N CYS A 306 15.22 -15.11 -19.96
CA CYS A 306 16.17 -15.38 -18.89
C CYS A 306 16.86 -16.74 -19.10
N ASN A 307 18.19 -16.78 -19.13
CA ASN A 307 18.97 -17.98 -19.37
C ASN A 307 20.24 -18.01 -18.51
N TYR A 308 20.75 -19.21 -18.27
CA TYR A 308 21.81 -19.47 -17.29
C TYR A 308 23.10 -18.67 -17.58
N GLU A 309 23.64 -18.76 -18.79
CA GLU A 309 24.87 -18.06 -19.17
C GLU A 309 24.69 -16.55 -19.11
N GLY A 310 23.52 -16.08 -19.55
CA GLY A 310 23.18 -14.65 -19.54
C GLY A 310 23.18 -14.08 -18.13
N VAL A 311 22.51 -14.72 -17.17
CA VAL A 311 22.42 -14.19 -15.80
C VAL A 311 23.73 -14.27 -15.03
N LEU A 312 24.58 -15.24 -15.32
CA LEU A 312 25.96 -15.26 -14.78
C LEU A 312 26.73 -14.04 -15.26
N SER A 313 26.67 -13.74 -16.56
CA SER A 313 27.36 -12.58 -17.16
C SER A 313 26.78 -11.26 -16.63
N VAL A 314 25.49 -11.18 -16.30
CA VAL A 314 24.89 -10.01 -15.64
C VAL A 314 25.50 -9.77 -14.26
N SER A 315 25.64 -10.81 -13.45
CA SER A 315 26.31 -10.68 -12.13
C SER A 315 27.72 -10.14 -12.28
N ASP A 316 28.49 -10.67 -13.24
CA ASP A 316 29.87 -10.19 -13.53
C ASP A 316 29.88 -8.75 -14.05
N PHE A 317 28.94 -8.39 -14.93
CA PHE A 317 28.79 -7.02 -15.45
C PHE A 317 28.53 -6.01 -14.32
N ILE A 318 27.57 -6.33 -13.43
CA ILE A 318 27.21 -5.48 -12.27
C ILE A 318 28.45 -5.31 -11.38
N LYS A 319 29.18 -6.38 -11.10
CA LYS A 319 30.41 -6.32 -10.30
C LYS A 319 31.42 -5.37 -10.93
N THR A 320 31.78 -5.60 -12.18
CA THR A 320 32.90 -4.94 -12.85
C THR A 320 32.58 -3.49 -13.27
N ASN A 321 31.37 -3.28 -13.78
CA ASN A 321 31.02 -2.01 -14.41
C ASN A 321 30.24 -1.06 -13.51
N LEU A 322 29.62 -1.54 -12.44
CA LEU A 322 28.83 -0.74 -11.52
C LEU A 322 29.43 -0.71 -10.11
N MET A 323 29.53 -1.83 -9.42
CA MET A 323 29.99 -1.89 -8.01
C MET A 323 31.44 -1.42 -7.88
N ASP A 324 32.35 -1.91 -8.73
CA ASP A 324 33.77 -1.50 -8.74
C ASP A 324 33.97 -0.03 -9.18
N LYS A 325 32.91 0.62 -9.70
CA LYS A 325 32.90 2.05 -10.04
C LYS A 325 32.18 2.91 -8.99
N GLY A 326 31.73 2.32 -7.88
CA GLY A 326 31.18 3.02 -6.73
C GLY A 326 29.66 3.02 -6.63
N TRP A 327 28.94 2.33 -7.52
CA TRP A 327 27.51 2.14 -7.37
C TRP A 327 27.22 1.19 -6.19
N ALA A 328 26.21 1.54 -5.39
CA ALA A 328 25.82 0.79 -4.18
C ALA A 328 26.99 0.61 -3.19
N LYS A 329 27.88 1.62 -3.09
CA LYS A 329 29.02 1.54 -2.19
C LYS A 329 28.53 1.45 -0.74
N ASP A 330 29.03 0.46 -0.01
CA ASP A 330 28.69 0.16 1.38
C ASP A 330 27.23 -0.33 1.57
N GLU A 331 26.53 -0.62 0.47
CA GLU A 331 25.14 -1.11 0.46
C GLU A 331 25.05 -2.57 0.02
N VAL A 332 23.84 -3.14 0.04
CA VAL A 332 23.63 -4.53 -0.41
C VAL A 332 23.08 -4.55 -1.83
N VAL A 333 23.62 -5.44 -2.66
CA VAL A 333 23.16 -5.63 -4.06
C VAL A 333 22.57 -7.03 -4.20
N TYR A 334 21.27 -7.09 -4.49
CA TYR A 334 20.56 -8.33 -4.80
C TYR A 334 20.44 -8.49 -6.32
N VAL A 335 20.90 -9.61 -6.86
CA VAL A 335 20.73 -9.95 -8.28
C VAL A 335 19.65 -11.01 -8.38
N GLY A 336 18.51 -10.67 -8.99
CA GLY A 336 17.27 -11.43 -8.93
C GLY A 336 16.92 -12.14 -10.22
N LEU A 337 16.61 -13.44 -10.13
CA LEU A 337 16.06 -14.25 -11.20
C LEU A 337 14.55 -14.14 -11.25
N ASP A 338 14.03 -13.75 -12.39
CA ASP A 338 12.63 -13.91 -12.79
C ASP A 338 12.56 -14.93 -13.95
N SER A 339 11.42 -15.56 -14.21
CA SER A 339 11.26 -16.54 -15.30
C SER A 339 12.39 -17.60 -15.38
N TRP A 340 12.69 -18.20 -14.26
CA TRP A 340 13.79 -19.15 -14.11
C TRP A 340 13.44 -20.62 -14.47
N ASP A 341 12.29 -20.86 -15.09
CA ASP A 341 11.76 -22.22 -15.36
C ASP A 341 12.66 -23.06 -16.27
N ASN A 342 13.44 -22.42 -17.13
CA ASN A 342 14.38 -23.08 -18.03
C ASN A 342 15.73 -23.43 -17.42
N MET A 343 15.94 -23.14 -16.13
CA MET A 343 17.14 -23.50 -15.39
C MET A 343 16.84 -24.63 -14.41
N ASN A 344 17.72 -25.61 -14.30
CA ASN A 344 17.65 -26.63 -13.25
C ASN A 344 18.19 -26.12 -11.90
N TRP A 345 18.04 -26.91 -10.83
CA TRP A 345 18.46 -26.49 -9.49
C TRP A 345 19.97 -26.29 -9.35
N ASP A 346 20.80 -27.10 -10.06
CA ASP A 346 22.26 -26.93 -10.04
C ASP A 346 22.65 -25.59 -10.70
N GLN A 347 22.01 -25.22 -11.78
CA GLN A 347 22.23 -23.93 -12.46
C GLN A 347 21.80 -22.76 -11.59
N ARG A 348 20.66 -22.87 -10.88
CA ARG A 348 20.19 -21.82 -9.94
C ARG A 348 21.16 -21.67 -8.77
N LYS A 349 21.68 -22.79 -8.23
CA LYS A 349 22.70 -22.77 -7.22
C LYS A 349 24.00 -22.14 -7.71
N ALA A 350 24.48 -22.53 -8.88
CA ALA A 350 25.68 -21.94 -9.48
C ALA A 350 25.54 -20.42 -9.74
N PHE A 351 24.33 -19.96 -10.08
CA PHE A 351 24.04 -18.53 -10.18
C PHE A 351 24.17 -17.84 -8.81
N ALA A 352 23.56 -18.38 -7.76
CA ALA A 352 23.69 -17.81 -6.41
C ALA A 352 25.15 -17.79 -5.94
N ASP A 353 25.90 -18.88 -6.17
CA ASP A 353 27.33 -18.97 -5.85
C ASP A 353 28.14 -17.88 -6.60
N ARG A 354 27.80 -17.59 -7.88
CA ARG A 354 28.43 -16.51 -8.65
C ARG A 354 28.12 -15.13 -8.07
N CYS A 355 26.87 -14.88 -7.68
CA CYS A 355 26.52 -13.63 -7.01
C CYS A 355 27.33 -13.43 -5.72
N HIS A 356 27.44 -14.47 -4.88
CA HIS A 356 28.23 -14.42 -3.66
C HIS A 356 29.70 -14.19 -3.93
N ALA A 357 30.29 -14.83 -4.94
CA ALA A 357 31.69 -14.63 -5.34
C ALA A 357 31.94 -13.18 -5.80
N ASN A 358 30.93 -12.51 -6.36
CA ASN A 358 30.97 -11.11 -6.76
C ASN A 358 30.64 -10.12 -5.63
N GLY A 359 30.44 -10.60 -4.38
CA GLY A 359 30.05 -9.75 -3.25
C GLY A 359 28.61 -9.27 -3.31
N GLN A 360 27.76 -9.96 -4.05
CA GLN A 360 26.34 -9.72 -4.20
C GLN A 360 25.55 -10.77 -3.41
N LYS A 361 24.26 -10.55 -3.24
CA LYS A 361 23.28 -11.53 -2.78
C LYS A 361 22.38 -11.99 -3.91
N ALA A 362 21.85 -13.21 -3.81
CA ALA A 362 21.01 -13.79 -4.84
C ALA A 362 19.52 -13.64 -4.50
N GLY A 363 18.73 -13.26 -5.50
CA GLY A 363 17.29 -13.16 -5.43
C GLY A 363 16.58 -14.10 -6.41
N ILE A 364 15.35 -14.45 -6.10
CA ILE A 364 14.52 -15.32 -6.94
C ILE A 364 13.04 -14.86 -6.88
N TYR A 365 12.31 -15.11 -7.96
CA TYR A 365 10.86 -14.88 -8.10
C TYR A 365 10.09 -16.14 -7.72
N TRP A 366 8.91 -15.97 -7.10
CA TRP A 366 8.00 -17.08 -6.86
C TRP A 366 6.55 -16.63 -6.61
N THR A 367 5.59 -17.58 -6.79
CA THR A 367 4.15 -17.36 -6.62
C THR A 367 3.57 -18.39 -5.64
N PRO A 368 3.44 -18.07 -4.34
CA PRO A 368 3.01 -19.06 -3.34
C PRO A 368 1.54 -19.49 -3.49
N PHE A 369 0.66 -18.60 -3.94
CA PHE A 369 -0.79 -18.82 -4.00
C PHE A 369 -1.33 -19.01 -5.41
N ASN A 370 -0.46 -19.06 -6.41
CA ASN A 370 -0.84 -19.30 -7.80
C ASN A 370 -0.04 -20.47 -8.40
N ASP A 371 -0.75 -21.32 -9.14
CA ASP A 371 -0.16 -22.39 -9.94
C ASP A 371 -0.44 -22.14 -11.41
N TRP A 372 0.60 -21.80 -12.17
CA TRP A 372 0.49 -21.48 -13.58
C TRP A 372 0.18 -22.69 -14.47
N SER A 373 0.40 -23.93 -14.01
CA SER A 373 0.16 -25.12 -14.82
C SER A 373 -1.31 -25.39 -15.08
N GLY A 374 -2.19 -24.99 -14.15
CA GLY A 374 -3.63 -25.23 -14.22
C GLY A 374 -4.04 -26.71 -14.19
N SER A 375 -3.12 -27.64 -13.96
CA SER A 375 -3.37 -29.09 -14.00
C SER A 375 -3.71 -29.65 -12.62
N ASP A 376 -4.95 -30.08 -12.42
CA ASP A 376 -5.42 -30.62 -11.14
C ASP A 376 -4.77 -31.97 -10.78
N GLY A 377 -4.46 -32.79 -11.77
CA GLY A 377 -3.86 -34.12 -11.58
C GLY A 377 -2.35 -34.11 -11.30
N ARG A 378 -1.67 -32.99 -11.47
CA ARG A 378 -0.24 -32.86 -11.22
C ARG A 378 0.07 -32.97 -9.74
N THR A 379 1.10 -33.75 -9.39
CA THR A 379 1.57 -33.86 -8.00
C THR A 379 2.19 -32.53 -7.55
N VAL A 380 1.85 -32.11 -6.36
CA VAL A 380 2.46 -30.96 -5.70
C VAL A 380 3.92 -31.29 -5.37
N GLU A 381 4.80 -30.33 -5.55
CA GLU A 381 6.23 -30.47 -5.25
C GLU A 381 6.45 -30.84 -3.76
N GLY A 382 7.53 -31.55 -3.48
CA GLY A 382 7.83 -32.08 -2.17
C GLY A 382 7.46 -33.55 -1.95
N ASN A 383 6.87 -34.18 -2.96
CA ASN A 383 6.57 -35.63 -2.99
C ASN A 383 5.72 -36.15 -1.80
N ASN A 384 4.76 -35.35 -1.34
CA ASN A 384 3.94 -35.65 -0.16
C ASN A 384 2.59 -36.30 -0.50
N GLY A 385 2.40 -36.77 -1.74
CA GLY A 385 1.19 -37.47 -2.19
C GLY A 385 0.00 -36.55 -2.51
N TYR A 386 0.15 -35.24 -2.40
CA TYR A 386 -0.90 -34.28 -2.75
C TYR A 386 -0.89 -33.93 -4.24
N THR A 387 -2.10 -33.67 -4.79
CA THR A 387 -2.26 -33.11 -6.14
C THR A 387 -2.69 -31.64 -6.06
N TYR A 388 -2.45 -30.89 -7.15
CA TYR A 388 -2.91 -29.50 -7.22
C TYR A 388 -4.44 -29.36 -7.11
N GLY A 389 -5.21 -30.34 -7.59
CA GLY A 389 -6.66 -30.37 -7.38
C GLY A 389 -7.08 -30.32 -5.91
N GLN A 390 -6.30 -30.96 -5.02
CA GLN A 390 -6.51 -30.91 -3.58
C GLN A 390 -6.08 -29.58 -2.95
N ALA A 391 -5.22 -28.83 -3.60
CA ALA A 391 -4.76 -27.53 -3.14
C ALA A 391 -5.67 -26.37 -3.56
N ARG A 392 -6.62 -26.59 -4.47
CA ARG A 392 -7.42 -25.51 -5.04
C ARG A 392 -8.59 -25.12 -4.16
N VAL A 393 -8.98 -23.85 -4.23
CA VAL A 393 -10.24 -23.35 -3.67
C VAL A 393 -11.40 -23.57 -4.64
N LYS A 394 -12.61 -23.55 -4.09
CA LYS A 394 -13.86 -23.56 -4.88
C LYS A 394 -14.61 -22.25 -4.69
N VAL A 395 -15.29 -21.87 -5.75
CA VAL A 395 -16.11 -20.68 -5.78
C VAL A 395 -17.36 -20.96 -6.63
N ASP A 396 -18.55 -20.73 -6.07
CA ASP A 396 -19.83 -21.15 -6.66
C ASP A 396 -19.82 -22.63 -7.09
N GLY A 397 -19.22 -23.47 -6.27
CA GLY A 397 -19.06 -24.91 -6.50
C GLY A 397 -18.02 -25.29 -7.57
N LYS A 398 -17.39 -24.31 -8.22
CA LYS A 398 -16.40 -24.55 -9.28
C LYS A 398 -14.98 -24.46 -8.73
N THR A 399 -14.14 -25.41 -9.10
CA THR A 399 -12.70 -25.37 -8.80
C THR A 399 -12.04 -24.21 -9.55
N MET A 400 -11.31 -23.38 -8.81
CA MET A 400 -10.61 -22.23 -9.37
C MET A 400 -9.24 -22.64 -9.90
N THR A 401 -9.12 -22.73 -11.20
CA THR A 401 -7.85 -23.02 -11.87
C THR A 401 -6.83 -21.94 -11.54
N GLY A 402 -5.64 -22.34 -11.13
CA GLY A 402 -4.55 -21.43 -10.78
C GLY A 402 -4.52 -20.99 -9.32
N ARG A 403 -5.66 -20.89 -8.63
CA ARG A 403 -5.69 -20.50 -7.20
C ARG A 403 -5.37 -21.65 -6.27
N VAL A 404 -4.54 -21.38 -5.31
CA VAL A 404 -4.11 -22.32 -4.28
C VAL A 404 -4.66 -21.86 -2.92
N ASP A 405 -5.33 -22.77 -2.20
CA ASP A 405 -5.85 -22.51 -0.86
C ASP A 405 -4.69 -22.35 0.14
N PRO A 406 -4.49 -21.18 0.75
CA PRO A 406 -3.39 -20.95 1.67
C PRO A 406 -3.41 -21.85 2.90
N THR A 407 -4.55 -22.45 3.22
CA THR A 407 -4.75 -23.29 4.41
C THR A 407 -4.61 -24.79 4.15
N SER A 408 -4.49 -25.17 2.87
CA SER A 408 -4.38 -26.57 2.46
C SER A 408 -3.01 -27.16 2.81
N PRO A 409 -2.93 -28.39 3.36
CA PRO A 409 -1.66 -29.09 3.56
C PRO A 409 -0.84 -29.24 2.27
N ALA A 410 -1.51 -29.36 1.12
CA ALA A 410 -0.85 -29.39 -0.19
C ALA A 410 -0.12 -28.08 -0.48
N SER A 411 -0.72 -26.95 -0.16
CA SER A 411 -0.09 -25.63 -0.31
C SER A 411 1.08 -25.44 0.63
N LEU A 412 0.94 -25.86 1.89
CA LEU A 412 2.03 -25.80 2.86
C LEU A 412 3.20 -26.68 2.46
N SER A 413 2.94 -27.88 1.92
CA SER A 413 3.96 -28.76 1.36
C SER A 413 4.73 -28.09 0.22
N ARG A 414 4.01 -27.43 -0.70
CA ARG A 414 4.58 -26.67 -1.81
C ARG A 414 5.48 -25.53 -1.31
N MET A 415 5.02 -24.76 -0.32
CA MET A 415 5.82 -23.69 0.28
C MET A 415 7.10 -24.23 0.91
N ASN A 416 6.99 -25.31 1.69
CA ASN A 416 8.14 -25.94 2.33
C ASN A 416 9.16 -26.41 1.30
N TYR A 417 8.72 -27.05 0.23
CA TYR A 417 9.62 -27.52 -0.83
C TYR A 417 10.40 -26.36 -1.47
N TYR A 418 9.69 -25.33 -1.95
CA TYR A 418 10.34 -24.24 -2.68
C TYR A 418 11.26 -23.41 -1.78
N VAL A 419 10.82 -23.06 -0.58
CA VAL A 419 11.68 -22.28 0.34
C VAL A 419 12.92 -23.09 0.77
N SER A 420 12.75 -24.39 1.00
CA SER A 420 13.92 -25.26 1.28
C SER A 420 14.90 -25.27 0.11
N LYS A 421 14.41 -25.38 -1.13
CA LYS A 421 15.25 -25.31 -2.33
C LYS A 421 15.93 -23.96 -2.50
N PHE A 422 15.23 -22.87 -2.23
CA PHE A 422 15.84 -21.54 -2.29
C PHE A 422 16.96 -21.37 -1.27
N ARG A 423 16.77 -21.88 -0.04
CA ARG A 423 17.81 -21.89 1.00
C ARG A 423 19.00 -22.78 0.62
N GLU A 424 18.75 -24.00 0.11
CA GLU A 424 19.81 -24.91 -0.37
C GLU A 424 20.67 -24.28 -1.47
N CYS A 425 20.06 -23.46 -2.34
CA CYS A 425 20.77 -22.74 -3.39
C CYS A 425 21.47 -21.48 -2.89
N GLY A 426 21.10 -20.93 -1.72
CA GLY A 426 21.69 -19.71 -1.17
C GLY A 426 20.98 -18.41 -1.58
N PHE A 427 19.70 -18.47 -1.91
CA PHE A 427 18.90 -17.27 -2.16
C PHE A 427 18.52 -16.58 -0.85
N GLU A 428 18.67 -15.24 -0.81
CA GLU A 428 18.43 -14.40 0.37
C GLU A 428 17.36 -13.32 0.13
N TYR A 429 16.74 -13.33 -1.03
CA TYR A 429 15.68 -12.42 -1.43
C TYR A 429 14.67 -13.15 -2.30
N ILE A 430 13.38 -13.01 -1.99
CA ILE A 430 12.30 -13.59 -2.78
C ILE A 430 11.32 -12.49 -3.18
N LYS A 431 11.20 -12.24 -4.50
CA LYS A 431 10.09 -11.49 -5.06
C LYS A 431 8.87 -12.40 -5.12
N LEU A 432 7.91 -12.16 -4.24
CA LEU A 432 6.64 -12.88 -4.20
C LEU A 432 5.60 -12.17 -5.04
N ASP A 433 5.04 -12.88 -6.00
CA ASP A 433 4.10 -12.28 -6.94
C ASP A 433 2.73 -12.97 -6.91
N PHE A 434 1.70 -12.28 -7.43
CA PHE A 434 0.31 -12.73 -7.44
C PHE A 434 -0.19 -13.21 -6.09
N ILE A 435 0.30 -12.61 -5.02
CA ILE A 435 -0.07 -13.04 -3.67
C ILE A 435 -1.47 -12.58 -3.27
N ASN A 436 -2.07 -11.63 -4.01
CA ASN A 436 -3.49 -11.29 -3.92
C ASN A 436 -4.41 -12.51 -4.17
N GLU A 437 -3.93 -13.55 -4.85
CA GLU A 437 -4.68 -14.81 -5.00
C GLU A 437 -4.95 -15.50 -3.67
N GLY A 438 -4.09 -15.32 -2.69
CA GLY A 438 -4.23 -15.91 -1.35
C GLY A 438 -5.23 -15.21 -0.43
N ILE A 439 -5.68 -13.99 -0.77
CA ILE A 439 -6.63 -13.21 0.05
C ILE A 439 -8.05 -13.18 -0.50
N LYS A 440 -8.28 -13.78 -1.68
CA LYS A 440 -9.60 -13.85 -2.31
C LYS A 440 -10.56 -14.70 -1.49
N GLU A 441 -11.85 -14.34 -1.50
CA GLU A 441 -12.88 -15.15 -0.87
C GLU A 441 -13.10 -16.48 -1.60
N ALA A 442 -13.63 -17.46 -0.91
CA ALA A 442 -13.98 -18.79 -1.43
C ALA A 442 -15.25 -19.34 -0.75
N ASP A 443 -15.84 -20.37 -1.31
CA ASP A 443 -16.99 -21.04 -0.68
C ASP A 443 -16.63 -21.62 0.70
N SER A 444 -15.40 -22.13 0.80
CA SER A 444 -14.78 -22.63 2.02
C SER A 444 -13.26 -22.76 1.84
N PHE A 445 -12.55 -22.80 2.95
CA PHE A 445 -11.13 -23.14 3.00
C PHE A 445 -10.96 -24.56 3.57
N TYR A 446 -9.80 -25.16 3.32
CA TYR A 446 -9.47 -26.49 3.86
C TYR A 446 -9.55 -26.50 5.39
N ASN A 447 -9.04 -25.46 6.05
CA ASN A 447 -9.20 -25.26 7.48
C ASN A 447 -10.59 -24.68 7.75
N PRO A 448 -11.52 -25.44 8.41
CA PRO A 448 -12.89 -25.01 8.61
C PRO A 448 -13.06 -23.86 9.61
N GLU A 449 -12.04 -23.58 10.43
CA GLU A 449 -12.02 -22.44 11.36
C GLU A 449 -11.80 -21.10 10.62
N ILE A 450 -11.32 -21.18 9.38
CA ILE A 450 -11.03 -20.03 8.52
C ILE A 450 -12.22 -19.81 7.58
N THR A 451 -12.81 -18.64 7.67
CA THR A 451 -14.03 -18.31 6.92
C THR A 451 -13.88 -17.09 6.01
N THR A 452 -12.76 -16.37 6.09
CA THR A 452 -12.50 -15.18 5.26
C THR A 452 -11.18 -15.29 4.52
N GLY A 453 -11.10 -14.61 3.36
CA GLY A 453 -9.87 -14.56 2.58
C GLY A 453 -8.71 -13.95 3.34
N VAL A 454 -8.96 -12.96 4.19
CA VAL A 454 -7.91 -12.32 5.03
C VAL A 454 -7.36 -13.32 6.05
N GLN A 455 -8.21 -14.10 6.70
CA GLN A 455 -7.75 -15.16 7.62
C GLN A 455 -6.92 -16.22 6.88
N ALA A 456 -7.35 -16.63 5.69
CA ALA A 456 -6.61 -17.59 4.88
C ALA A 456 -5.23 -17.04 4.45
N TYR A 457 -5.19 -15.79 4.02
CA TYR A 457 -3.94 -15.09 3.67
C TYR A 457 -2.98 -15.04 4.86
N ASN A 458 -3.46 -14.59 6.02
CA ASN A 458 -2.66 -14.55 7.24
C ASN A 458 -2.11 -15.94 7.60
N TYR A 459 -2.93 -16.99 7.48
CA TYR A 459 -2.49 -18.37 7.75
C TYR A 459 -1.33 -18.79 6.83
N GLY A 460 -1.49 -18.58 5.52
CA GLY A 460 -0.44 -18.95 4.54
C GLY A 460 0.81 -18.09 4.67
N MET A 461 0.66 -16.77 4.86
CA MET A 461 1.80 -15.87 5.00
C MET A 461 2.58 -16.06 6.31
N ASN A 462 1.91 -16.39 7.41
CA ASN A 462 2.58 -16.78 8.64
C ASN A 462 3.49 -18.00 8.42
N TYR A 463 2.95 -19.05 7.81
CA TYR A 463 3.73 -20.26 7.51
C TYR A 463 4.90 -19.96 6.57
N LEU A 464 4.66 -19.20 5.51
CA LEU A 464 5.72 -18.80 4.58
C LEU A 464 6.83 -17.99 5.28
N ARG A 465 6.43 -17.04 6.15
CA ARG A 465 7.40 -16.23 6.91
C ARG A 465 8.23 -17.07 7.88
N GLU A 466 7.62 -18.05 8.55
CA GLU A 466 8.33 -18.99 9.42
C GLU A 466 9.39 -19.78 8.64
N LEU A 467 9.07 -20.24 7.43
CA LEU A 467 10.02 -20.94 6.55
C LEU A 467 11.17 -20.04 6.10
N CYS A 468 10.86 -18.78 5.78
CA CYS A 468 11.85 -17.80 5.31
C CYS A 468 12.74 -17.27 6.45
N GLY A 469 12.30 -17.35 7.73
CA GLY A 469 13.04 -16.78 8.86
C GLY A 469 13.26 -15.27 8.74
N ASP A 470 14.29 -14.73 9.35
CA ASP A 470 14.64 -13.30 9.31
C ASP A 470 15.75 -12.98 8.30
N ASP A 471 16.36 -13.99 7.71
CA ASP A 471 17.51 -13.90 6.81
C ASP A 471 17.13 -13.79 5.32
N ILE A 472 15.89 -14.05 4.96
CA ILE A 472 15.38 -13.87 3.60
C ILE A 472 14.47 -12.63 3.53
N ILE A 473 14.83 -11.69 2.69
CA ILE A 473 14.01 -10.52 2.37
C ILE A 473 12.84 -10.97 1.50
N LEU A 474 11.63 -10.52 1.85
CA LEU A 474 10.45 -10.68 1.00
C LEU A 474 10.05 -9.33 0.42
N ASP A 475 9.84 -9.32 -0.89
CA ASP A 475 9.30 -8.19 -1.63
C ASP A 475 7.99 -8.63 -2.31
N LEU A 476 6.90 -7.95 -1.96
CA LEU A 476 5.56 -8.33 -2.39
C LEU A 476 5.16 -7.62 -3.68
N SER A 477 4.80 -8.37 -4.70
CA SER A 477 4.22 -7.85 -5.94
C SER A 477 2.80 -8.38 -6.14
N ILE A 478 1.95 -7.60 -6.82
CA ILE A 478 0.51 -7.89 -6.98
C ILE A 478 -0.07 -8.34 -5.63
N SER A 479 0.10 -7.45 -4.65
CA SER A 479 -0.26 -7.74 -3.27
C SER A 479 -1.33 -6.77 -2.75
N PRO A 480 -2.21 -7.23 -1.84
CA PRO A 480 -3.05 -6.31 -1.09
C PRO A 480 -2.19 -5.32 -0.31
N LEU A 481 -2.75 -4.16 0.07
CA LEU A 481 -2.04 -3.21 0.92
C LEU A 481 -1.76 -3.81 2.29
N PHE A 482 -2.70 -4.55 2.81
CA PHE A 482 -2.69 -5.22 4.11
C PHE A 482 -3.18 -6.67 4.00
N PRO A 483 -2.74 -7.56 4.89
CA PRO A 483 -1.79 -7.40 6.02
C PRO A 483 -0.35 -7.14 5.55
N ALA A 484 0.40 -6.29 6.27
CA ALA A 484 1.73 -5.80 5.85
C ALA A 484 2.91 -6.43 6.60
N GLN A 485 2.68 -7.05 7.76
CA GLN A 485 3.71 -7.48 8.70
C GLN A 485 4.62 -8.63 8.23
N TYR A 486 4.40 -9.15 7.02
CA TYR A 486 5.11 -10.33 6.52
C TYR A 486 6.34 -10.03 5.68
N ALA A 487 6.49 -8.80 5.18
CA ALA A 487 7.52 -8.47 4.21
C ALA A 487 8.25 -7.16 4.52
N GLU A 488 9.47 -7.07 4.03
CA GLU A 488 10.31 -5.87 4.16
C GLU A 488 9.99 -4.83 3.08
N ALA A 489 9.66 -5.27 1.87
CA ALA A 489 9.35 -4.39 0.74
C ALA A 489 8.02 -4.75 0.07
N ARG A 490 7.41 -3.79 -0.61
CA ARG A 490 6.22 -3.97 -1.43
C ARG A 490 6.29 -3.09 -2.67
N ARG A 491 6.03 -3.69 -3.83
CA ARG A 491 5.78 -2.99 -5.08
C ARG A 491 4.60 -2.03 -4.93
N ILE A 492 4.81 -0.77 -5.21
CA ILE A 492 3.75 0.26 -5.06
C ILE A 492 2.88 0.41 -6.30
N SER A 493 3.32 -0.10 -7.44
CA SER A 493 2.58 -0.09 -8.71
C SER A 493 2.64 -1.46 -9.39
N CYS A 494 1.90 -1.66 -10.48
CA CYS A 494 2.12 -2.75 -11.42
C CYS A 494 3.45 -2.55 -12.17
N ASP A 495 3.78 -3.42 -13.13
CA ASP A 495 5.06 -3.39 -13.83
C ASP A 495 5.32 -2.03 -14.50
N ALA A 496 6.55 -1.53 -14.38
CA ALA A 496 6.94 -0.24 -14.91
C ALA A 496 8.29 -0.32 -15.65
N TRP A 497 8.32 0.16 -16.88
CA TRP A 497 9.53 0.24 -17.70
C TRP A 497 10.05 1.67 -17.79
N GLY A 498 10.70 2.03 -18.90
CA GLY A 498 11.42 3.31 -19.03
C GLY A 498 10.60 4.49 -19.55
N GLU A 499 9.44 4.26 -20.14
CA GLU A 499 8.61 5.30 -20.73
C GLU A 499 8.06 6.27 -19.68
N MET A 500 7.90 7.54 -20.06
CA MET A 500 7.41 8.57 -19.14
C MET A 500 6.03 8.26 -18.55
N TRP A 501 5.15 7.59 -19.30
CA TRP A 501 3.84 7.21 -18.77
C TRP A 501 3.95 6.16 -17.66
N HIS A 502 4.93 5.24 -17.72
CA HIS A 502 5.23 4.30 -16.65
C HIS A 502 5.76 5.03 -15.41
N THR A 503 6.69 5.99 -15.62
CA THR A 503 7.17 6.84 -14.52
C THR A 503 6.02 7.61 -13.87
N SER A 504 5.15 8.25 -14.67
CA SER A 504 3.96 8.93 -14.17
C SER A 504 3.02 7.98 -13.42
N TYR A 505 2.82 6.77 -13.91
CA TYR A 505 2.00 5.75 -13.27
C TYR A 505 2.57 5.31 -11.91
N MET A 506 3.85 5.00 -11.87
CA MET A 506 4.52 4.65 -10.62
C MET A 506 4.47 5.81 -9.62
N MET A 507 4.67 7.05 -10.09
CA MET A 507 4.60 8.25 -9.25
C MET A 507 3.18 8.56 -8.76
N ASN A 508 2.11 8.13 -9.46
CA ASN A 508 0.75 8.16 -8.91
C ASN A 508 0.65 7.31 -7.63
N SER A 509 1.20 6.11 -7.66
CA SER A 509 1.22 5.23 -6.49
C SER A 509 1.97 5.85 -5.31
N LEU A 510 3.11 6.53 -5.57
CA LEU A 510 3.82 7.25 -4.52
C LEU A 510 3.08 8.51 -4.07
N SER A 511 2.39 9.22 -4.96
CA SER A 511 1.63 10.44 -4.63
C SER A 511 0.62 10.23 -3.51
N PHE A 512 0.02 9.04 -3.43
CA PHE A 512 -1.04 8.74 -2.47
C PHE A 512 -0.77 7.51 -1.62
N GLY A 513 0.30 6.76 -1.89
CA GLY A 513 0.72 5.57 -1.16
C GLY A 513 2.10 5.68 -0.49
N TRP A 514 2.76 6.86 -0.46
CA TRP A 514 4.07 7.03 0.16
C TRP A 514 4.12 6.56 1.62
N TRP A 515 3.03 6.72 2.36
CA TRP A 515 2.86 6.37 3.77
C TRP A 515 2.98 4.86 4.05
N LEU A 516 2.91 4.01 3.00
CA LEU A 516 3.14 2.58 3.12
C LEU A 516 4.56 2.25 3.62
N ASN A 517 5.51 3.17 3.51
CA ASN A 517 6.84 3.02 4.12
C ASN A 517 6.80 2.97 5.67
N ARG A 518 5.65 3.28 6.29
CA ARG A 518 5.44 3.14 7.74
C ARG A 518 5.13 1.70 8.13
N VAL A 519 4.56 0.92 7.23
CA VAL A 519 4.15 -0.48 7.45
C VAL A 519 5.02 -1.50 6.73
N TYR A 520 5.72 -1.07 5.67
CA TYR A 520 6.85 -1.78 5.04
C TYR A 520 8.13 -0.98 5.27
N CYS A 521 9.29 -1.60 5.10
CA CYS A 521 10.56 -0.85 5.16
C CYS A 521 10.77 -0.03 3.90
N TYR A 522 10.35 -0.57 2.75
CA TYR A 522 10.57 0.03 1.44
C TYR A 522 9.31 0.02 0.57
N ASN A 523 9.13 1.11 -0.17
CA ASN A 523 8.25 1.20 -1.32
C ASN A 523 9.08 0.86 -2.56
N ASP A 524 8.82 -0.29 -3.19
CA ASP A 524 9.53 -0.71 -4.40
C ASP A 524 8.94 -0.03 -5.65
N PRO A 525 9.72 0.82 -6.36
CA PRO A 525 9.28 1.49 -7.60
C PRO A 525 9.40 0.60 -8.84
N ASP A 526 9.62 -0.70 -8.70
CA ASP A 526 9.89 -1.66 -9.76
C ASP A 526 11.27 -1.49 -10.42
N HIS A 527 11.57 -2.40 -11.32
CA HIS A 527 12.82 -2.43 -12.07
C HIS A 527 13.00 -1.18 -12.95
N LEU A 528 14.19 -0.61 -12.89
CA LEU A 528 14.57 0.60 -13.61
C LEU A 528 15.14 0.22 -14.97
N CYS A 529 14.36 0.42 -16.03
CA CYS A 529 14.78 0.17 -17.40
C CYS A 529 15.06 1.50 -18.10
N MET A 530 16.25 1.64 -18.67
CA MET A 530 16.69 2.83 -19.38
C MET A 530 16.68 2.63 -20.88
N GLY A 531 17.06 1.43 -21.34
CA GLY A 531 16.95 0.98 -22.71
C GLY A 531 17.33 2.05 -23.74
N ASP A 532 16.49 2.24 -24.76
CA ASP A 532 16.62 3.22 -25.81
C ASP A 532 15.86 4.55 -25.55
N ARG A 533 15.43 4.77 -24.29
CA ARG A 533 14.70 5.98 -23.88
C ARG A 533 15.59 7.22 -23.91
N SER A 534 14.94 8.40 -23.93
CA SER A 534 15.65 9.68 -23.88
C SER A 534 16.40 9.86 -22.56
N GLU A 535 17.38 10.76 -22.54
CA GLU A 535 18.10 11.12 -21.31
C GLU A 535 17.13 11.68 -20.24
N SER A 536 16.15 12.47 -20.66
CA SER A 536 15.15 13.04 -19.77
C SER A 536 14.30 11.96 -19.08
N GLU A 537 13.79 10.99 -19.85
CA GLU A 537 13.04 9.85 -19.31
C GLU A 537 13.90 9.01 -18.36
N ASN A 538 15.17 8.77 -18.70
CA ASN A 538 16.09 8.01 -17.85
C ASN A 538 16.35 8.71 -16.52
N ILE A 539 16.56 10.03 -16.52
CA ILE A 539 16.69 10.82 -15.30
C ILE A 539 15.43 10.73 -14.46
N SER A 540 14.26 10.86 -15.07
CA SER A 540 12.99 10.75 -14.36
C SER A 540 12.82 9.34 -13.76
N ARG A 541 13.11 8.30 -14.53
CA ARG A 541 12.99 6.92 -14.04
C ARG A 541 13.95 6.61 -12.90
N MET A 542 15.22 7.04 -13.00
CA MET A 542 16.20 6.89 -11.89
C MET A 542 15.84 7.76 -10.67
N THR A 543 15.21 8.92 -10.88
CA THR A 543 14.75 9.73 -9.74
C THR A 543 13.67 9.01 -8.93
N THR A 544 12.91 8.09 -9.53
CA THR A 544 11.96 7.27 -8.77
C THR A 544 12.63 6.41 -7.71
N ALA A 545 13.83 5.87 -7.99
CA ALA A 545 14.61 5.15 -6.99
C ALA A 545 15.03 6.07 -5.84
N ALA A 546 15.43 7.31 -6.14
CA ALA A 546 15.81 8.28 -5.11
C ALA A 546 14.63 8.65 -4.20
N VAL A 547 13.43 8.88 -4.77
CA VAL A 547 12.26 9.26 -3.96
C VAL A 547 11.64 8.08 -3.21
N CYS A 548 11.96 6.85 -3.58
CA CYS A 548 11.54 5.64 -2.84
C CYS A 548 12.62 5.13 -1.87
N GLY A 549 13.89 5.51 -2.07
CA GLY A 549 15.01 4.97 -1.31
C GLY A 549 15.26 3.48 -1.59
N TYR A 550 15.02 3.04 -2.85
CA TYR A 550 15.09 1.64 -3.25
C TYR A 550 15.44 1.53 -4.74
N CYS A 551 16.47 0.76 -5.12
CA CYS A 551 17.00 0.80 -6.47
C CYS A 551 17.21 -0.61 -7.05
N ILE A 552 16.29 -1.09 -7.86
CA ILE A 552 16.41 -2.34 -8.61
C ILE A 552 16.53 -2.00 -10.10
N LEU A 553 17.66 -2.30 -10.72
CA LEU A 553 17.87 -2.13 -12.16
C LEU A 553 17.12 -3.24 -12.94
N GLY A 554 16.80 -2.99 -14.21
CA GLY A 554 16.01 -3.93 -15.00
C GLY A 554 16.43 -4.11 -16.44
N ASP A 555 17.41 -3.33 -16.94
CA ASP A 555 17.90 -3.52 -18.31
C ASP A 555 18.57 -4.88 -18.51
N ASN A 556 18.53 -5.41 -19.73
CA ASN A 556 19.33 -6.59 -20.07
C ASN A 556 20.82 -6.21 -20.13
N LEU A 557 21.56 -6.66 -19.11
CA LEU A 557 22.99 -6.38 -18.98
C LEU A 557 23.87 -7.59 -19.39
N ALA A 558 23.25 -8.66 -19.92
CA ALA A 558 23.96 -9.88 -20.31
C ALA A 558 24.97 -9.59 -21.44
N THR A 559 26.18 -10.13 -21.28
CA THR A 559 27.25 -10.10 -22.27
C THR A 559 27.47 -11.46 -22.93
N GLU A 560 26.85 -12.49 -22.40
CA GLU A 560 26.93 -13.87 -22.87
C GLU A 560 25.54 -14.52 -22.88
N GLY A 561 25.45 -15.74 -23.44
CA GLY A 561 24.22 -16.51 -23.51
C GLY A 561 23.38 -16.27 -24.76
N SER A 562 22.18 -16.83 -24.76
CA SER A 562 21.27 -16.81 -25.92
C SER A 562 20.52 -15.49 -26.13
N TYR A 563 20.52 -14.61 -25.11
CA TYR A 563 19.83 -13.30 -25.16
C TYR A 563 20.70 -12.23 -24.52
N ILE A 564 21.49 -11.57 -25.35
CA ILE A 564 22.50 -10.58 -24.94
C ILE A 564 21.87 -9.19 -24.88
N GLY A 565 22.31 -8.39 -23.90
CA GLY A 565 21.91 -6.99 -23.75
C GLY A 565 22.44 -6.11 -24.90
N THR A 566 21.71 -5.06 -25.22
CA THR A 566 22.15 -4.08 -26.22
C THR A 566 23.24 -3.18 -25.65
N PRO A 567 24.23 -2.75 -26.48
CA PRO A 567 25.25 -1.80 -26.04
C PRO A 567 24.63 -0.52 -25.43
N ILE A 568 23.53 -0.03 -25.99
CA ILE A 568 22.87 1.19 -25.51
C ILE A 568 22.27 1.00 -24.10
N SER A 569 21.68 -0.15 -23.79
CA SER A 569 21.17 -0.46 -22.46
C SER A 569 22.30 -0.52 -21.43
N GLN A 570 23.39 -1.18 -21.79
CA GLN A 570 24.58 -1.31 -20.94
C GLN A 570 25.26 0.05 -20.68
N GLU A 571 25.47 0.84 -21.71
CA GLU A 571 26.08 2.19 -21.61
C GLU A 571 25.22 3.13 -20.76
N LYS A 572 23.89 3.13 -20.97
CA LYS A 572 22.98 3.96 -20.18
C LYS A 572 22.92 3.52 -18.73
N THR A 573 22.88 2.23 -18.46
CA THR A 573 22.94 1.73 -17.08
C THR A 573 24.22 2.19 -16.38
N ILE A 574 25.39 2.07 -17.02
CA ILE A 574 26.65 2.57 -16.48
C ILE A 574 26.57 4.09 -16.23
N LYS A 575 26.07 4.86 -17.21
CA LYS A 575 25.94 6.31 -17.10
C LYS A 575 25.08 6.72 -15.90
N PHE A 576 23.84 6.21 -15.82
CA PHE A 576 22.85 6.70 -14.87
C PHE A 576 23.02 6.13 -13.44
N THR A 577 23.81 5.07 -13.26
CA THR A 577 24.24 4.60 -11.95
C THR A 577 25.44 5.36 -11.39
N ASN A 578 26.13 6.15 -12.20
CA ASN A 578 27.35 6.88 -11.80
C ASN A 578 27.06 8.36 -11.48
N TYR A 579 26.08 8.62 -10.60
CA TYR A 579 25.77 9.95 -10.05
C TYR A 579 25.85 9.88 -8.53
N PRO A 580 27.00 10.26 -7.92
CA PRO A 580 27.24 10.09 -6.49
C PRO A 580 26.19 10.77 -5.60
N GLU A 581 25.74 11.98 -5.96
CA GLU A 581 24.76 12.71 -5.15
C GLU A 581 23.38 12.06 -5.20
N VAL A 582 22.99 11.49 -6.33
CA VAL A 582 21.75 10.70 -6.44
C VAL A 582 21.85 9.41 -5.62
N ASN A 583 22.98 8.68 -5.74
CA ASN A 583 23.22 7.46 -4.97
C ASN A 583 23.20 7.72 -3.46
N LYS A 584 23.74 8.84 -2.97
CA LYS A 584 23.65 9.21 -1.55
C LYS A 584 22.20 9.35 -1.06
N ILE A 585 21.30 9.85 -1.91
CA ILE A 585 19.88 9.96 -1.57
C ILE A 585 19.21 8.59 -1.56
N ILE A 586 19.47 7.75 -2.56
CA ILE A 586 18.97 6.37 -2.60
C ILE A 586 19.40 5.61 -1.35
N SER A 587 20.68 5.73 -0.95
CA SER A 587 21.27 5.05 0.22
C SER A 587 20.67 5.50 1.56
N MET A 588 19.89 6.58 1.60
CA MET A 588 19.15 6.93 2.81
C MET A 588 18.02 5.94 3.12
N GLY A 589 17.56 5.15 2.11
CA GLY A 589 16.49 4.17 2.29
C GLY A 589 15.15 4.78 2.71
N LYS A 590 14.87 6.01 2.30
CA LYS A 590 13.69 6.78 2.77
C LYS A 590 12.79 7.19 1.62
N SER A 591 11.49 7.15 1.85
CA SER A 591 10.48 7.57 0.89
C SER A 591 10.13 9.05 1.07
N PHE A 592 10.04 9.80 -0.04
CA PHE A 592 9.56 11.17 -0.05
C PHE A 592 8.04 11.21 0.10
N ARG A 593 7.51 12.32 0.60
CA ARG A 593 6.08 12.60 0.65
C ARG A 593 5.68 13.61 -0.44
N PRO A 594 4.42 13.58 -0.95
CA PRO A 594 3.95 14.58 -1.90
C PRO A 594 3.89 15.98 -1.24
N ALA A 595 4.20 17.02 -2.00
CA ALA A 595 4.10 18.39 -1.51
C ALA A 595 2.62 18.84 -1.35
N TYR A 596 1.71 18.23 -2.09
CA TYR A 596 0.27 18.50 -2.08
C TYR A 596 -0.51 17.29 -2.65
N GLY A 597 -1.84 17.32 -2.61
CA GLY A 597 -2.68 16.22 -3.10
C GLY A 597 -3.75 16.63 -4.12
N HIS A 598 -3.71 17.87 -4.66
CA HIS A 598 -4.79 18.43 -5.49
C HIS A 598 -4.33 18.91 -6.87
N LYS A 599 -3.05 19.13 -7.08
CA LYS A 599 -2.46 19.45 -8.39
C LYS A 599 -1.95 18.17 -9.00
N LEU A 600 -2.57 17.75 -10.08
CA LEU A 600 -2.35 16.44 -10.69
C LEU A 600 -1.96 16.63 -12.15
N TYR A 601 -0.95 15.89 -12.59
CA TYR A 601 -0.32 16.03 -13.89
C TYR A 601 -0.14 14.68 -14.57
N GLY A 602 0.03 14.74 -15.89
CA GLY A 602 0.27 13.56 -16.72
C GLY A 602 -0.96 12.66 -16.88
N ALA A 603 -0.81 11.59 -17.64
CA ALA A 603 -1.89 10.68 -17.99
C ALA A 603 -2.47 9.93 -16.77
N ASN A 604 -1.71 9.81 -15.70
CA ASN A 604 -2.08 9.04 -14.51
C ASN A 604 -2.50 9.90 -13.31
N ASN A 605 -2.66 11.22 -13.48
CA ASN A 605 -3.05 12.12 -12.39
C ASN A 605 -2.11 12.03 -11.17
N SER A 606 -0.82 12.21 -11.41
CA SER A 606 0.22 12.14 -10.40
C SER A 606 0.57 13.52 -9.85
N VAL A 607 0.97 13.59 -8.59
CA VAL A 607 1.63 14.77 -8.04
C VAL A 607 3.01 14.89 -8.69
N ASP A 608 3.43 16.10 -9.01
CA ASP A 608 4.73 16.34 -9.66
C ASP A 608 5.84 16.71 -8.68
N LEU A 609 5.51 17.17 -7.48
CA LEU A 609 6.45 17.70 -6.49
C LEU A 609 6.44 16.87 -5.22
N PHE A 610 7.63 16.41 -4.81
CA PHE A 610 7.85 15.58 -3.63
C PHE A 610 8.95 16.17 -2.76
N GLN A 611 8.88 15.93 -1.46
CA GLN A 611 9.85 16.44 -0.49
C GLN A 611 10.16 15.42 0.60
N LEU A 612 11.35 15.52 1.15
CA LEU A 612 11.78 14.80 2.35
C LEU A 612 12.69 15.71 3.16
N GLU A 613 12.43 15.83 4.44
CA GLU A 613 13.34 16.46 5.39
C GLU A 613 14.16 15.39 6.10
N VAL A 614 15.48 15.57 6.10
CA VAL A 614 16.42 14.77 6.86
C VAL A 614 17.20 15.68 7.82
N GLU A 615 18.05 15.09 8.66
CA GLU A 615 18.75 15.82 9.73
C GLU A 615 19.50 17.04 9.20
N ASP A 616 20.28 16.88 8.13
CA ASP A 616 21.20 17.89 7.61
C ASP A 616 20.69 18.65 6.37
N SER A 617 19.57 18.22 5.78
CA SER A 617 19.10 18.79 4.52
C SER A 617 17.61 18.62 4.27
N TYR A 618 17.09 19.45 3.33
CA TYR A 618 15.80 19.25 2.67
C TYR A 618 16.05 18.69 1.27
N LEU A 619 15.29 17.69 0.90
CA LEU A 619 15.33 17.06 -0.43
C LEU A 619 14.04 17.39 -1.17
N ILE A 620 14.16 17.79 -2.44
CA ILE A 620 13.03 18.14 -3.29
C ILE A 620 13.21 17.40 -4.63
N ALA A 621 12.17 16.70 -5.06
CA ALA A 621 12.09 16.10 -6.40
C ALA A 621 10.92 16.70 -7.16
N HIS A 622 11.15 17.19 -8.37
CA HIS A 622 10.13 17.76 -9.24
C HIS A 622 10.14 17.07 -10.59
N PHE A 623 9.03 16.43 -10.94
CA PHE A 623 8.86 15.68 -12.18
C PHE A 623 8.07 16.50 -13.20
N ASN A 624 8.43 16.38 -14.48
CA ASN A 624 7.64 16.91 -15.59
C ASN A 624 7.07 15.74 -16.40
N TYR A 625 5.78 15.53 -16.30
CA TYR A 625 5.06 14.45 -16.98
C TYR A 625 4.52 14.92 -18.35
N SER A 626 5.41 15.18 -19.29
CA SER A 626 5.05 15.50 -20.68
C SER A 626 4.20 16.78 -20.88
N VAL A 627 4.42 17.80 -20.04
CA VAL A 627 3.66 19.07 -20.13
C VAL A 627 4.45 20.20 -20.80
N GLY A 628 5.59 19.88 -21.45
CA GLY A 628 6.48 20.84 -22.10
C GLY A 628 7.47 21.47 -21.13
N ASP A 629 8.46 22.18 -21.70
CA ASP A 629 9.48 22.87 -20.90
C ASP A 629 8.88 24.00 -20.06
N GLN A 630 9.32 24.13 -18.82
CA GLN A 630 8.82 25.11 -17.86
C GLN A 630 9.97 25.89 -17.20
N ASN A 631 9.75 27.17 -16.96
CA ASN A 631 10.55 27.95 -16.02
C ASN A 631 9.80 27.95 -14.68
N VAL A 632 10.44 27.39 -13.65
CA VAL A 632 9.83 27.20 -12.32
C VAL A 632 10.45 28.19 -11.35
N SER A 633 9.60 28.81 -10.55
CA SER A 633 9.98 29.64 -9.39
C SER A 633 9.25 29.08 -8.16
N LEU A 634 9.87 28.13 -7.48
CA LEU A 634 9.30 27.36 -6.39
C LEU A 634 9.44 28.11 -5.06
N ASP A 635 8.34 28.48 -4.46
CA ASP A 635 8.31 29.13 -3.13
C ASP A 635 8.63 28.11 -2.05
N LEU A 636 9.81 28.25 -1.43
CA LEU A 636 10.30 27.33 -0.40
C LEU A 636 9.48 27.38 0.88
N ALA A 637 8.89 28.53 1.21
CA ALA A 637 8.04 28.65 2.39
C ALA A 637 6.79 27.78 2.30
N LYS A 638 6.24 27.57 1.08
CA LYS A 638 5.12 26.67 0.85
C LYS A 638 5.45 25.19 1.11
N LEU A 639 6.73 24.86 1.10
CA LEU A 639 7.23 23.53 1.47
C LEU A 639 7.70 23.46 2.94
N GLY A 640 7.47 24.50 3.72
CA GLY A 640 7.93 24.59 5.11
C GLY A 640 9.43 24.84 5.24
N ILE A 641 10.11 25.29 4.18
CA ILE A 641 11.56 25.53 4.15
C ILE A 641 11.83 27.03 4.30
N ASP A 642 12.55 27.38 5.38
CA ASP A 642 13.09 28.73 5.56
C ASP A 642 14.36 28.90 4.73
N ALA A 643 14.26 29.63 3.63
CA ALA A 643 15.36 29.86 2.71
C ALA A 643 16.59 30.52 3.37
N SER A 644 16.40 31.31 4.45
CA SER A 644 17.48 31.94 5.20
C SER A 644 18.37 30.94 5.93
N LYS A 645 17.83 29.75 6.23
CA LYS A 645 18.53 28.64 6.90
C LYS A 645 19.18 27.65 5.95
N VAL A 646 19.10 27.90 4.64
CA VAL A 646 19.74 27.06 3.61
C VAL A 646 21.19 27.48 3.41
N ASP A 647 22.11 26.53 3.46
CA ASP A 647 23.52 26.70 3.10
C ASP A 647 23.66 26.62 1.59
N LEU A 648 23.72 27.77 0.91
CA LEU A 648 23.80 27.86 -0.55
C LEU A 648 25.12 27.33 -1.14
N ASP A 649 26.21 27.35 -0.37
CA ASP A 649 27.51 26.88 -0.86
C ASP A 649 27.58 25.36 -0.97
N ARG A 650 26.89 24.66 -0.10
CA ARG A 650 26.80 23.18 -0.10
C ARG A 650 25.63 22.65 -0.93
N SER A 651 24.58 23.45 -1.13
CA SER A 651 23.34 23.02 -1.77
C SER A 651 23.50 22.93 -3.29
N LEU A 652 22.88 21.89 -3.88
CA LEU A 652 23.06 21.58 -5.30
C LEU A 652 21.85 20.86 -5.92
N GLU A 653 21.82 20.90 -7.26
CA GLU A 653 21.00 20.00 -8.08
C GLU A 653 21.78 18.69 -8.29
N CYS A 654 21.21 17.56 -7.93
CA CYS A 654 21.95 16.30 -7.77
C CYS A 654 22.36 15.65 -9.09
N TRP A 655 21.62 15.88 -10.18
CA TRP A 655 21.94 15.33 -11.51
C TRP A 655 23.05 16.10 -12.23
N THR A 656 23.16 17.41 -11.99
CA THR A 656 24.12 18.29 -12.70
C THR A 656 25.24 18.78 -11.80
N SER A 657 25.12 18.62 -10.49
CA SER A 657 26.01 19.21 -9.46
C SER A 657 26.08 20.75 -9.53
N GLN A 658 25.08 21.37 -10.15
CA GLN A 658 25.01 22.84 -10.23
C GLN A 658 24.58 23.47 -8.92
N LYS A 659 25.12 24.62 -8.59
CA LYS A 659 24.64 25.46 -7.48
C LYS A 659 23.21 25.90 -7.72
N LEU A 660 22.47 26.08 -6.62
CA LEU A 660 21.07 26.48 -6.67
C LEU A 660 20.91 27.99 -6.88
N ASP A 661 19.96 28.39 -7.70
CA ASP A 661 19.50 29.78 -7.80
C ASP A 661 18.31 29.98 -6.84
N ILE A 662 18.62 30.49 -5.64
CA ILE A 662 17.60 30.84 -4.64
C ILE A 662 17.62 32.36 -4.47
N SER A 663 16.52 33.01 -4.84
CA SER A 663 16.31 34.43 -4.70
C SER A 663 14.92 34.75 -4.17
N ASN A 664 14.82 35.69 -3.22
CA ASN A 664 13.55 36.08 -2.61
C ASN A 664 12.75 34.90 -2.02
N GLY A 665 13.44 33.91 -1.42
CA GLY A 665 12.82 32.71 -0.85
C GLY A 665 12.32 31.70 -1.87
N LYS A 666 12.66 31.87 -3.14
CA LYS A 666 12.24 30.98 -4.23
C LYS A 666 13.42 30.29 -4.89
N LEU A 667 13.27 29.01 -5.17
CA LEU A 667 14.19 28.21 -5.97
C LEU A 667 13.80 28.31 -7.45
N ASN A 668 14.70 28.84 -8.28
CA ASN A 668 14.48 29.12 -9.70
C ASN A 668 15.23 28.10 -10.56
N TYR A 669 14.54 27.48 -11.51
CA TYR A 669 15.16 26.52 -12.42
C TYR A 669 14.31 26.28 -13.68
N ARG A 670 14.95 25.74 -14.70
CA ARG A 670 14.27 25.21 -15.86
C ARG A 670 13.97 23.72 -15.67
N LEU A 671 12.74 23.33 -15.86
CA LEU A 671 12.26 21.96 -15.83
C LEU A 671 11.93 21.53 -17.26
N LEU A 672 12.76 20.69 -17.85
CA LEU A 672 12.59 20.21 -19.22
C LEU A 672 11.46 19.18 -19.29
N ASN A 673 10.88 19.05 -20.49
CA ASN A 673 9.88 18.03 -20.76
C ASN A 673 10.41 16.62 -20.45
N ASP A 674 9.58 15.77 -19.85
CA ASP A 674 9.88 14.38 -19.46
C ASP A 674 11.07 14.22 -18.50
N ARG A 675 11.46 15.29 -17.81
CA ARG A 675 12.64 15.30 -16.95
C ARG A 675 12.30 15.62 -15.51
N ALA A 676 12.90 14.89 -14.58
CA ALA A 676 12.87 15.23 -13.17
C ALA A 676 14.08 16.11 -12.79
N ARG A 677 13.91 16.91 -11.74
CA ARG A 677 14.98 17.58 -11.00
C ARG A 677 15.02 17.01 -9.59
N LEU A 678 16.20 16.89 -9.04
CA LEU A 678 16.45 16.43 -7.68
C LEU A 678 17.40 17.40 -6.98
N PHE A 679 16.91 18.05 -5.94
CA PHE A 679 17.63 19.08 -5.22
C PHE A 679 17.95 18.64 -3.79
N ARG A 680 19.16 18.94 -3.33
CA ARG A 680 19.52 18.82 -1.92
C ARG A 680 19.89 20.21 -1.37
N LEU A 681 19.09 20.68 -0.42
CA LEU A 681 19.26 21.96 0.26
C LEU A 681 19.80 21.67 1.65
N TYR A 682 21.08 21.88 1.85
CA TYR A 682 21.72 21.68 3.15
C TYR A 682 21.27 22.75 4.15
N LYS A 683 21.09 22.35 5.39
CA LYS A 683 20.84 23.25 6.51
C LYS A 683 22.15 23.90 6.96
N LYS A 684 22.10 25.20 7.40
CA LYS A 684 23.23 25.92 7.99
C LYS A 684 23.64 25.31 9.32
#